data_85d97c80f55b0d0cf01b2553c85b58cd
#
_entry.id   85d97c80f55b0d0cf01b2553c85b58cd
#
_cell.length_a   1.000
_cell.length_b   1.000
_cell.length_c   1.000
_cell.angle_alpha   90.00
_cell.angle_beta   90.00
_cell.angle_gamma   90.00
#
_symmetry.space_group_name_H-M   'P 1'
#
loop_
_entity.id
_entity.type
_entity.pdbx_description
1 polymer ?
#
loop_
_entity_poly.entity_id
_entity_poly.type
_entity_poly.pdbx_seq_one_letter_code
_entity_poly.pdbx_strand_id
1 'polypeptide(L)'
;MKAFRILAILLLAALVATTAAAAAPPLRVLILTGQNNHDWKATTPVLKDILERTGRFKVDVTENPSTCDAATFAKYAALVDNYNGVRWGEKTEQALLDYMRNGGGFVVIHAANNAFGDWPEFDRLIGGAWRATAGHGQYYRYRVTVVDHQHPITKGMVDFLHARDELYHRLTMQPNIHLLATAYSAPERGGTGREEPMAWTLAYGKGRVFHNALGHAAESMGDAGFATLTQRGTEWAATGKVTLPAHRGALALSGFAAAEADAQYAQQNALIEQGATSLPALFDAYAAGDPAERDGARATLLWVVQRWMGTPTGDAVAKALPAFLGPDQPQEVKALALILIGLTGDASATPQVERFLGSDDLGGAAREAMAQISGKRATLALASALRGAKGGEKAQLIQQLGARRDPAAVPALLAAARDRDEAVRMEAIAALGRIESAQATPALLEIAKTGSLAVKAAALDAYLRVADALLERGETNRAEAAYIQALGLAATDSQRIAALVGLGRIGDPGSLDTVKPFLTRGSPRVRTAAAGVVGAIPGGAAARALAAAVRDAPPEVKVALLTALARRAAPESLPVVTEAAQDQEESVRLAALGALGAIGDPAAAPVVKAALAADSPRVKAAAAEAYLRLASTQFERGQTEAAAAMYDEALGAAASDQQRAAALEGIARTGATGALPRVEPLLASPGPLFDAALRAYVAIGRRLAETGRRDEAIPVLSRALDLLPLDARAQAVAGDLRRLGVATDLAAREGFVTQWWVIGPFPNPGGAAFNTAYFPEQEIDLSKEYQQDGKTVKWRPYHSDDAQGIVPFGRLFQPTDDMCAYGYAEVAVDQGQDGLFRIGSDDGVVCWLNGARIHANNATRGLTVDEDVVKAHLKPGANRILLKVLNGGGEWAGVLRITDLNGSPIKFKAPR
;
A
#
# COMPACT_ATOMS: atom_id res chain seq x y z
N MET A 1 74.07 -26.11 18.11
CA MET A 1 72.94 -26.43 17.24
C MET A 1 71.53 -26.36 17.93
N LYS A 2 71.41 -26.64 19.25
CA LYS A 2 70.14 -26.52 19.95
C LYS A 2 69.66 -25.05 20.17
N ALA A 3 70.59 -24.13 20.44
CA ALA A 3 70.26 -22.70 20.66
C ALA A 3 69.85 -21.98 19.40
N PHE A 4 70.27 -22.36 18.19
CA PHE A 4 69.88 -21.77 16.89
C PHE A 4 68.45 -22.22 16.45
N ARG A 5 68.04 -23.44 16.88
CA ARG A 5 66.67 -23.90 16.56
C ARG A 5 65.63 -23.26 17.46
N ILE A 6 65.96 -22.91 18.69
CA ILE A 6 65.00 -22.21 19.62
C ILE A 6 64.83 -20.74 19.17
N LEU A 7 65.93 -20.07 18.72
CA LEU A 7 65.84 -18.70 18.22
C LEU A 7 65.10 -18.60 16.87
N ALA A 8 65.22 -19.61 16.00
CA ALA A 8 64.43 -19.69 14.76
C ALA A 8 62.98 -19.96 14.98
N ILE A 9 62.62 -20.75 16.00
CA ILE A 9 61.20 -21.00 16.41
C ILE A 9 60.61 -19.79 17.11
N LEU A 10 61.39 -19.05 17.90
CA LEU A 10 60.88 -17.80 18.52
C LEU A 10 60.80 -16.65 17.51
N LEU A 11 61.66 -16.58 16.48
CA LEU A 11 61.52 -15.61 15.36
C LEU A 11 60.40 -15.98 14.42
N LEU A 12 60.10 -17.26 14.18
CA LEU A 12 58.94 -17.67 13.38
C LEU A 12 57.62 -17.44 14.14
N ALA A 13 57.62 -17.62 15.49
CA ALA A 13 56.47 -17.27 16.34
C ALA A 13 56.26 -15.76 16.46
N ALA A 14 57.32 -14.94 16.39
CA ALA A 14 57.21 -13.47 16.34
C ALA A 14 56.82 -12.93 14.96
N LEU A 15 57.04 -13.69 13.88
CA LEU A 15 56.63 -13.29 12.51
C LEU A 15 55.16 -13.72 12.19
N VAL A 16 54.56 -14.62 12.98
CA VAL A 16 53.14 -14.98 12.87
C VAL A 16 52.27 -14.10 13.78
N ALA A 17 52.88 -13.29 14.65
CA ALA A 17 52.20 -12.23 15.40
C ALA A 17 52.10 -10.94 14.54
N THR A 18 51.90 -11.06 13.18
CA THR A 18 51.49 -9.96 12.36
C THR A 18 50.03 -9.71 12.61
N THR A 19 49.76 -8.70 13.44
CA THR A 19 48.60 -7.79 13.35
C THR A 19 47.33 -8.44 12.84
N ALA A 20 46.62 -9.15 13.68
CA ALA A 20 45.17 -9.12 13.61
C ALA A 20 44.81 -7.66 13.84
N ALA A 21 44.73 -6.87 12.74
CA ALA A 21 44.05 -5.59 12.77
C ALA A 21 42.71 -5.86 13.44
N ALA A 22 42.46 -5.28 14.60
CA ALA A 22 41.18 -5.42 15.28
C ALA A 22 40.10 -5.11 14.24
N ALA A 23 39.28 -6.10 13.93
CA ALA A 23 38.19 -5.92 12.97
C ALA A 23 37.41 -4.69 13.41
N ALA A 24 37.19 -3.74 12.50
CA ALA A 24 36.42 -2.55 12.81
C ALA A 24 35.07 -3.01 13.40
N PRO A 25 34.55 -2.34 14.44
CA PRO A 25 33.31 -2.73 15.07
C PRO A 25 32.18 -2.79 14.01
N PRO A 26 31.27 -3.77 14.12
CA PRO A 26 30.20 -3.91 13.15
C PRO A 26 29.33 -2.65 13.08
N LEU A 27 28.94 -2.28 11.89
CA LEU A 27 28.03 -1.16 11.65
C LEU A 27 26.64 -1.53 12.19
N ARG A 28 26.06 -0.66 13.00
CA ARG A 28 24.68 -0.86 13.46
C ARG A 28 23.70 -0.47 12.37
N VAL A 29 22.76 -1.35 12.09
CA VAL A 29 21.71 -1.18 11.07
C VAL A 29 20.37 -1.45 11.72
N LEU A 30 19.34 -0.67 11.35
CA LEU A 30 17.97 -0.89 11.78
C LEU A 30 17.11 -1.26 10.57
N ILE A 31 16.45 -2.42 10.62
CA ILE A 31 15.41 -2.78 9.66
C ILE A 31 14.08 -2.20 10.15
N LEU A 32 13.42 -1.43 9.29
CA LEU A 32 12.09 -0.88 9.48
C LEU A 32 11.09 -1.82 8.79
N THR A 33 10.15 -2.39 9.55
CA THR A 33 9.19 -3.39 9.07
C THR A 33 7.90 -3.36 9.91
N GLY A 34 7.05 -4.39 9.83
CA GLY A 34 5.84 -4.53 10.66
C GLY A 34 4.54 -4.39 9.88
N GLN A 35 4.59 -3.78 8.67
CA GLN A 35 3.51 -3.75 7.71
C GLN A 35 4.08 -3.76 6.29
N ASN A 36 3.54 -4.60 5.42
CA ASN A 36 3.89 -4.66 4.00
C ASN A 36 2.76 -5.42 3.28
N ASN A 37 2.52 -5.11 2.00
CA ASN A 37 1.61 -5.89 1.15
C ASN A 37 2.18 -7.24 0.71
N HIS A 38 3.48 -7.49 0.99
CA HIS A 38 4.16 -8.78 0.84
C HIS A 38 4.40 -9.43 2.22
N ASP A 39 4.86 -10.68 2.23
CA ASP A 39 5.12 -11.42 3.47
C ASP A 39 6.40 -10.91 4.18
N TRP A 40 6.28 -9.76 4.85
CA TRP A 40 7.38 -9.16 5.60
C TRP A 40 7.87 -10.04 6.77
N LYS A 41 7.00 -10.93 7.30
CA LYS A 41 7.37 -11.86 8.37
C LYS A 41 8.34 -12.93 7.88
N ALA A 42 8.22 -13.34 6.61
CA ALA A 42 9.18 -14.24 5.97
C ALA A 42 10.42 -13.50 5.47
N THR A 43 10.28 -12.30 4.89
CA THR A 43 11.39 -11.58 4.26
C THR A 43 12.30 -10.86 5.25
N THR A 44 11.79 -10.34 6.37
CA THR A 44 12.60 -9.62 7.37
C THR A 44 13.70 -10.48 8.00
N PRO A 45 13.45 -11.76 8.44
CA PRO A 45 14.51 -12.64 8.92
C PRO A 45 15.59 -12.91 7.87
N VAL A 46 15.22 -13.05 6.61
CA VAL A 46 16.16 -13.26 5.50
C VAL A 46 17.06 -12.04 5.29
N LEU A 47 16.49 -10.83 5.29
CA LEU A 47 17.26 -9.58 5.19
C LEU A 47 18.24 -9.44 6.36
N LYS A 48 17.81 -9.77 7.58
CA LYS A 48 18.66 -9.74 8.76
C LYS A 48 19.83 -10.73 8.61
N ASP A 49 19.55 -11.97 8.21
CA ASP A 49 20.59 -12.99 8.00
C ASP A 49 21.58 -12.57 6.89
N ILE A 50 21.09 -12.06 5.75
CA ILE A 50 21.91 -11.56 4.65
C ILE A 50 22.93 -10.53 5.15
N LEU A 51 22.53 -9.62 6.01
CA LEU A 51 23.40 -8.58 6.52
C LEU A 51 24.34 -9.14 7.60
N GLU A 52 23.84 -9.83 8.62
CA GLU A 52 24.61 -10.29 9.77
C GLU A 52 25.65 -11.37 9.42
N ARG A 53 25.38 -12.28 8.48
CA ARG A 53 26.33 -13.33 8.06
C ARG A 53 27.64 -12.80 7.47
N THR A 54 27.69 -11.53 7.08
CA THR A 54 28.92 -10.89 6.63
C THR A 54 29.90 -10.58 7.77
N GLY A 55 29.44 -10.56 9.02
CA GLY A 55 30.18 -10.06 10.18
C GLY A 55 30.38 -8.54 10.19
N ARG A 56 29.97 -7.84 9.12
CA ARG A 56 30.11 -6.40 8.94
C ARG A 56 29.04 -5.58 9.62
N PHE A 57 27.86 -6.19 9.85
CA PHE A 57 26.69 -5.51 10.40
C PHE A 57 26.19 -6.19 11.70
N LYS A 58 25.65 -5.35 12.57
CA LYS A 58 24.78 -5.75 13.69
C LYS A 58 23.40 -5.17 13.45
N VAL A 59 22.39 -6.03 13.31
CA VAL A 59 21.08 -5.64 12.82
C VAL A 59 20.03 -5.71 13.92
N ASP A 60 19.44 -4.57 14.23
CA ASP A 60 18.23 -4.45 15.03
C ASP A 60 17.00 -4.38 14.10
N VAL A 61 15.83 -4.77 14.57
CA VAL A 61 14.58 -4.77 13.82
C VAL A 61 13.51 -4.02 14.62
N THR A 62 12.73 -3.17 13.96
CA THR A 62 11.51 -2.60 14.55
C THR A 62 10.31 -2.93 13.69
N GLU A 63 9.26 -3.47 14.30
CA GLU A 63 7.97 -3.73 13.66
C GLU A 63 7.00 -2.54 13.82
N ASN A 64 7.42 -1.50 14.50
CA ASN A 64 6.64 -0.28 14.67
C ASN A 64 7.50 0.97 14.42
N PRO A 65 7.82 1.29 13.16
CA PRO A 65 8.62 2.45 12.81
C PRO A 65 8.06 3.79 13.31
N SER A 66 6.74 3.92 13.48
CA SER A 66 6.09 5.14 13.97
C SER A 66 6.50 5.54 15.39
N THR A 67 7.13 4.62 16.15
CA THR A 67 7.67 4.91 17.49
C THR A 67 9.10 5.44 17.47
N CYS A 68 9.76 5.42 16.30
CA CYS A 68 11.13 5.88 16.15
C CYS A 68 11.19 7.40 16.11
N ASP A 69 12.24 7.94 16.72
CA ASP A 69 12.54 9.38 16.73
C ASP A 69 14.01 9.64 16.32
N ALA A 70 14.41 10.88 16.30
CA ALA A 70 15.77 11.29 15.93
C ALA A 70 16.84 10.63 16.81
N ALA A 71 16.59 10.43 18.12
CA ALA A 71 17.51 9.76 19.03
C ALA A 71 17.62 8.26 18.73
N THR A 72 16.55 7.66 18.23
CA THR A 72 16.53 6.26 17.79
C THR A 72 17.36 6.10 16.52
N PHE A 73 17.08 6.90 15.47
CA PHE A 73 17.80 6.81 14.19
C PHE A 73 19.29 7.12 14.31
N ALA A 74 19.66 8.07 15.15
CA ALA A 74 21.06 8.44 15.40
C ALA A 74 21.94 7.30 15.91
N LYS A 75 21.37 6.19 16.39
CA LYS A 75 22.12 5.00 16.86
C LYS A 75 22.63 4.13 15.71
N TYR A 76 22.14 4.33 14.50
CA TYR A 76 22.37 3.44 13.36
C TYR A 76 23.12 4.16 12.24
N ALA A 77 24.04 3.42 11.61
CA ALA A 77 24.79 3.88 10.46
C ALA A 77 23.95 3.84 9.16
N ALA A 78 22.97 2.93 9.10
CA ALA A 78 21.99 2.87 8.03
C ALA A 78 20.66 2.33 8.54
N LEU A 79 19.59 2.74 7.87
CA LEU A 79 18.24 2.20 8.00
C LEU A 79 17.92 1.38 6.75
N VAL A 80 17.30 0.21 6.91
CA VAL A 80 16.87 -0.65 5.81
C VAL A 80 15.35 -0.72 5.85
N ASP A 81 14.72 -0.19 4.83
CA ASP A 81 13.26 -0.08 4.74
C ASP A 81 12.68 -1.31 4.00
N ASN A 82 11.94 -2.11 4.75
CA ASN A 82 11.09 -3.22 4.29
C ASN A 82 9.63 -2.99 4.72
N TYR A 83 9.22 -1.73 4.78
CA TYR A 83 7.90 -1.32 5.23
C TYR A 83 7.07 -0.75 4.07
N ASN A 84 5.83 -1.21 3.96
CA ASN A 84 4.83 -0.65 3.05
C ASN A 84 3.47 -0.66 3.75
N GLY A 85 3.19 0.42 4.45
CA GLY A 85 2.00 0.54 5.28
C GLY A 85 1.54 1.98 5.46
N VAL A 86 0.80 2.21 6.54
CA VAL A 86 0.34 3.54 6.91
C VAL A 86 1.51 4.48 7.24
N ARG A 87 1.28 5.78 7.07
CA ARG A 87 2.25 6.84 7.43
C ARG A 87 2.72 6.68 8.88
N TRP A 88 4.00 6.95 9.13
CA TRP A 88 4.59 6.85 10.49
C TRP A 88 4.25 8.04 11.39
N GLY A 89 3.71 9.13 10.81
CA GLY A 89 3.38 10.36 11.47
C GLY A 89 4.52 11.39 11.41
N GLU A 90 4.14 12.66 11.45
CA GLU A 90 4.99 13.81 11.16
C GLU A 90 6.31 13.80 11.97
N LYS A 91 6.26 13.43 13.26
CA LYS A 91 7.45 13.39 14.13
C LYS A 91 8.50 12.39 13.61
N THR A 92 8.10 11.17 13.27
CA THR A 92 9.02 10.14 12.80
C THR A 92 9.50 10.43 11.38
N GLU A 93 8.62 10.91 10.53
CA GLU A 93 8.92 11.29 9.15
C GLU A 93 9.92 12.45 9.11
N GLN A 94 9.73 13.48 9.91
CA GLN A 94 10.69 14.57 10.04
C GLN A 94 12.02 14.07 10.60
N ALA A 95 12.01 13.16 11.59
CA ALA A 95 13.22 12.56 12.13
C ALA A 95 14.01 11.77 11.06
N LEU A 96 13.32 11.07 10.15
CA LEU A 96 13.95 10.40 9.00
C LEU A 96 14.60 11.41 8.05
N LEU A 97 13.89 12.47 7.68
CA LEU A 97 14.41 13.49 6.77
C LEU A 97 15.63 14.20 7.36
N ASP A 98 15.60 14.48 8.66
CA ASP A 98 16.71 15.12 9.35
C ASP A 98 17.91 14.17 9.53
N TYR A 99 17.67 12.89 9.80
CA TYR A 99 18.70 11.84 9.78
C TYR A 99 19.40 11.79 8.42
N MET A 100 18.63 11.82 7.32
CA MET A 100 19.17 11.82 5.97
C MET A 100 19.92 13.11 5.63
N ARG A 101 19.35 14.29 5.93
CA ARG A 101 20.01 15.59 5.71
C ARG A 101 21.35 15.69 6.42
N ASN A 102 21.50 15.02 7.57
CA ASN A 102 22.73 15.00 8.38
C ASN A 102 23.73 13.93 7.98
N GLY A 103 23.48 13.11 6.94
CA GLY A 103 24.44 12.16 6.38
C GLY A 103 24.13 10.69 6.66
N GLY A 104 22.93 10.38 7.14
CA GLY A 104 22.47 9.02 7.37
C GLY A 104 22.42 8.16 6.10
N GLY A 105 22.45 6.83 6.24
CA GLY A 105 22.27 5.86 5.18
C GLY A 105 20.84 5.33 5.13
N PHE A 106 20.27 5.22 3.94
CA PHE A 106 18.94 4.64 3.74
C PHE A 106 18.95 3.61 2.62
N VAL A 107 18.37 2.46 2.88
CA VAL A 107 18.28 1.34 1.92
C VAL A 107 16.81 0.98 1.74
N VAL A 108 16.33 0.98 0.52
CA VAL A 108 14.93 0.67 0.18
C VAL A 108 14.89 -0.69 -0.50
N ILE A 109 14.02 -1.56 -0.02
CA ILE A 109 13.89 -2.92 -0.55
C ILE A 109 12.51 -3.11 -1.17
N HIS A 110 12.50 -3.41 -2.47
CA HIS A 110 11.32 -3.84 -3.23
C HIS A 110 10.07 -3.00 -2.92
N ALA A 111 9.03 -3.62 -2.35
CA ALA A 111 7.74 -3.00 -2.10
C ALA A 111 7.75 -1.84 -1.10
N ALA A 112 8.85 -1.57 -0.40
CA ALA A 112 8.97 -0.36 0.40
C ALA A 112 8.84 0.92 -0.46
N ASN A 113 9.09 0.83 -1.77
CA ASN A 113 8.90 1.95 -2.71
C ASN A 113 7.43 2.27 -3.05
N ASN A 114 6.50 1.42 -2.63
CA ASN A 114 5.06 1.65 -2.78
C ASN A 114 4.46 2.41 -1.58
N ALA A 115 5.20 2.52 -0.48
CA ALA A 115 4.74 3.23 0.72
C ALA A 115 4.42 4.71 0.44
N PHE A 116 3.55 5.29 1.26
CA PHE A 116 3.33 6.73 1.43
C PHE A 116 3.03 7.50 0.15
N GLY A 117 2.08 7.02 -0.67
CA GLY A 117 1.68 7.67 -1.93
C GLY A 117 1.20 9.12 -1.80
N ASP A 118 0.85 9.55 -0.59
CA ASP A 118 0.48 10.91 -0.21
C ASP A 118 1.65 11.75 0.35
N TRP A 119 2.90 11.24 0.28
CA TRP A 119 4.09 11.94 0.76
C TRP A 119 5.13 12.15 -0.35
N PRO A 120 5.01 13.22 -1.17
CA PRO A 120 5.92 13.48 -2.29
C PRO A 120 7.40 13.61 -1.91
N GLU A 121 7.69 13.98 -0.65
CA GLU A 121 9.06 14.06 -0.17
C GLU A 121 9.70 12.67 -0.02
N PHE A 122 8.90 11.65 0.30
CA PHE A 122 9.38 10.27 0.29
C PHE A 122 9.78 9.80 -1.11
N ASP A 123 9.01 10.17 -2.15
CA ASP A 123 9.37 9.85 -3.54
C ASP A 123 10.72 10.46 -3.94
N ARG A 124 10.98 11.70 -3.50
CA ARG A 124 12.28 12.36 -3.72
C ARG A 124 13.40 11.69 -2.94
N LEU A 125 13.12 11.22 -1.72
CA LEU A 125 14.07 10.52 -0.87
C LEU A 125 14.50 9.19 -1.51
N ILE A 126 13.57 8.38 -2.02
CA ILE A 126 13.85 7.01 -2.49
C ILE A 126 14.24 6.94 -3.97
N GLY A 127 13.99 7.98 -4.76
CA GLY A 127 14.42 8.11 -6.14
C GLY A 127 13.61 7.36 -7.19
N GLY A 128 12.78 6.41 -6.80
CA GLY A 128 11.90 5.64 -7.69
C GLY A 128 10.77 5.02 -6.90
N ALA A 129 9.53 5.42 -7.20
CA ALA A 129 8.36 5.04 -6.43
C ALA A 129 7.34 4.27 -7.28
N TRP A 130 6.68 3.30 -6.68
CA TRP A 130 5.51 2.64 -7.27
C TRP A 130 4.30 3.56 -7.15
N ARG A 131 3.84 4.10 -8.29
CA ARG A 131 2.68 4.99 -8.37
C ARG A 131 1.73 4.49 -9.49
N ALA A 132 0.72 5.25 -9.83
CA ALA A 132 -0.40 4.83 -10.69
C ALA A 132 -0.01 4.17 -12.04
N THR A 133 1.16 4.47 -12.59
CA THR A 133 1.63 3.90 -13.86
C THR A 133 2.50 2.66 -13.67
N ALA A 134 2.94 2.38 -12.44
CA ALA A 134 3.80 1.25 -12.17
C ALA A 134 3.04 -0.08 -12.27
N GLY A 135 3.78 -1.15 -12.52
CA GLY A 135 3.26 -2.51 -12.61
C GLY A 135 4.39 -3.53 -12.58
N HIS A 136 4.03 -4.77 -12.72
CA HIS A 136 4.95 -5.88 -12.96
C HIS A 136 4.29 -6.88 -13.92
N GLY A 137 5.09 -7.73 -14.56
CA GLY A 137 4.61 -8.84 -15.37
C GLY A 137 4.36 -10.10 -14.54
N GLN A 138 4.51 -11.26 -15.19
CA GLN A 138 4.48 -12.57 -14.53
C GLN A 138 5.63 -12.70 -13.54
N TYR A 139 5.50 -13.60 -12.57
CA TYR A 139 6.54 -13.98 -11.62
C TYR A 139 7.49 -14.98 -12.27
N TYR A 140 8.71 -14.55 -12.65
CA TYR A 140 9.66 -15.36 -13.42
C TYR A 140 11.12 -15.03 -13.08
N ARG A 141 12.05 -15.82 -13.58
CA ARG A 141 13.51 -15.56 -13.50
C ARG A 141 13.90 -14.61 -14.62
N TYR A 142 14.72 -13.61 -14.31
CA TYR A 142 15.23 -12.67 -15.30
C TYR A 142 16.68 -12.28 -15.02
N ARG A 143 17.38 -11.87 -16.08
CA ARG A 143 18.74 -11.37 -15.97
C ARG A 143 18.70 -9.95 -15.41
N VAL A 144 19.55 -9.71 -14.42
CA VAL A 144 19.87 -8.36 -13.94
C VAL A 144 21.22 -7.97 -14.54
N THR A 145 21.21 -6.89 -15.32
CA THR A 145 22.39 -6.35 -16.01
C THR A 145 22.98 -5.22 -15.18
N VAL A 146 24.25 -5.34 -14.84
CA VAL A 146 25.01 -4.29 -14.15
C VAL A 146 25.41 -3.24 -15.18
N VAL A 147 24.92 -2.01 -15.04
CA VAL A 147 25.16 -0.93 -16.02
C VAL A 147 26.28 0.02 -15.62
N ASP A 148 26.61 0.10 -14.32
CA ASP A 148 27.80 0.82 -13.85
C ASP A 148 28.74 -0.12 -13.08
N HIS A 149 29.85 -0.51 -13.72
CA HIS A 149 30.86 -1.38 -13.12
C HIS A 149 31.95 -0.61 -12.32
N GLN A 150 31.88 0.72 -12.28
CA GLN A 150 32.83 1.56 -11.55
C GLN A 150 32.34 1.99 -10.18
N HIS A 151 31.01 2.03 -9.99
CA HIS A 151 30.43 2.42 -8.71
C HIS A 151 30.83 1.45 -7.58
N PRO A 152 31.16 1.92 -6.37
CA PRO A 152 31.62 1.04 -5.28
C PRO A 152 30.70 -0.16 -4.98
N ILE A 153 29.39 -0.03 -5.12
CA ILE A 153 28.43 -1.10 -4.87
C ILE A 153 28.60 -2.22 -5.91
N THR A 154 28.68 -1.88 -7.18
CA THR A 154 28.66 -2.82 -8.31
C THR A 154 30.04 -3.15 -8.85
N LYS A 155 31.09 -2.44 -8.42
CA LYS A 155 32.46 -2.71 -8.84
C LYS A 155 32.87 -4.16 -8.56
N GLY A 156 33.26 -4.86 -9.64
CA GLY A 156 33.60 -6.28 -9.60
C GLY A 156 32.40 -7.24 -9.55
N MET A 157 31.16 -6.75 -9.59
CA MET A 157 29.99 -7.57 -9.87
C MET A 157 29.86 -7.81 -11.37
N VAL A 158 29.28 -8.95 -11.70
CA VAL A 158 28.87 -9.32 -13.07
C VAL A 158 27.34 -9.38 -13.13
N ASP A 159 26.80 -9.41 -14.35
CA ASP A 159 25.39 -9.72 -14.56
C ASP A 159 25.03 -11.04 -13.90
N PHE A 160 23.82 -11.15 -13.42
CA PHE A 160 23.35 -12.38 -12.76
C PHE A 160 21.92 -12.72 -13.14
N LEU A 161 21.63 -14.02 -13.14
CA LEU A 161 20.25 -14.51 -13.28
C LEU A 161 19.60 -14.46 -11.91
N HIS A 162 18.68 -13.54 -11.75
CA HIS A 162 17.93 -13.42 -10.50
C HIS A 162 16.94 -14.58 -10.36
N ALA A 163 16.65 -14.99 -9.13
CA ALA A 163 15.62 -15.95 -8.81
C ALA A 163 14.25 -15.50 -9.35
N ARG A 164 13.22 -16.34 -9.23
CA ARG A 164 11.86 -15.92 -9.61
C ARG A 164 11.43 -14.74 -8.75
N ASP A 165 11.03 -13.66 -9.42
CA ASP A 165 10.68 -12.41 -8.77
C ASP A 165 9.71 -11.58 -9.62
N GLU A 166 9.14 -10.52 -9.04
CA GLU A 166 8.39 -9.49 -9.75
C GLU A 166 9.38 -8.50 -10.38
N LEU A 167 9.38 -8.40 -11.70
CA LEU A 167 10.13 -7.34 -12.38
C LEU A 167 9.27 -6.08 -12.40
N TYR A 168 9.57 -5.12 -11.52
CA TYR A 168 8.88 -3.85 -11.48
C TYR A 168 9.18 -3.02 -12.73
N HIS A 169 8.14 -2.41 -13.29
CA HIS A 169 8.28 -1.56 -14.47
C HIS A 169 7.45 -0.27 -14.34
N ARG A 170 7.86 0.76 -15.13
CA ARG A 170 7.21 2.08 -15.14
C ARG A 170 7.14 2.73 -13.76
N LEU A 171 8.13 2.51 -12.92
CA LEU A 171 8.26 3.24 -11.67
C LEU A 171 8.36 4.75 -11.95
N THR A 172 7.82 5.57 -11.05
CA THR A 172 7.96 7.03 -11.12
C THR A 172 9.36 7.40 -10.65
N MET A 173 10.28 7.64 -11.59
CA MET A 173 11.69 7.88 -11.31
C MET A 173 11.99 9.36 -11.12
N GLN A 174 12.87 9.68 -10.16
CA GLN A 174 13.43 11.02 -10.00
C GLN A 174 14.62 11.21 -10.97
N PRO A 175 14.85 12.45 -11.49
CA PRO A 175 15.89 12.68 -12.48
C PRO A 175 17.34 12.62 -11.94
N ASN A 176 17.53 12.65 -10.63
CA ASN A 176 18.82 12.69 -9.95
C ASN A 176 19.32 11.33 -9.45
N ILE A 177 18.75 10.23 -9.91
CA ILE A 177 19.24 8.90 -9.58
C ILE A 177 20.52 8.57 -10.34
N HIS A 178 21.36 7.74 -9.75
CA HIS A 178 22.48 7.10 -10.40
C HIS A 178 22.19 5.61 -10.57
N LEU A 179 21.94 5.19 -11.80
CA LEU A 179 21.51 3.83 -12.13
C LEU A 179 22.68 2.85 -12.04
N LEU A 180 22.49 1.74 -11.36
CA LEU A 180 23.49 0.69 -11.15
C LEU A 180 23.19 -0.60 -11.90
N ALA A 181 21.92 -0.98 -11.97
CA ALA A 181 21.51 -2.22 -12.62
C ALA A 181 20.11 -2.08 -13.22
N THR A 182 19.87 -2.81 -14.34
CA THR A 182 18.60 -2.91 -15.04
C THR A 182 18.17 -4.36 -15.25
N ALA A 183 16.93 -4.55 -15.69
CA ALA A 183 16.49 -5.82 -16.25
C ALA A 183 15.49 -5.58 -17.40
N TYR A 184 15.59 -6.41 -18.45
CA TYR A 184 14.69 -6.33 -19.57
C TYR A 184 13.31 -6.88 -19.22
N SER A 185 12.29 -6.04 -19.25
CA SER A 185 10.91 -6.35 -18.97
C SER A 185 10.24 -6.94 -20.21
N ALA A 186 10.26 -8.27 -20.32
CA ALA A 186 9.89 -9.00 -21.52
C ALA A 186 8.38 -8.92 -21.82
N PRO A 187 7.95 -8.49 -23.04
CA PRO A 187 6.55 -8.34 -23.39
C PRO A 187 5.75 -9.64 -23.26
N GLU A 188 6.34 -10.77 -23.62
CA GLU A 188 5.73 -12.11 -23.52
C GLU A 188 5.48 -12.55 -22.06
N ARG A 189 6.02 -11.82 -21.10
CA ARG A 189 5.80 -11.99 -19.66
C ARG A 189 4.90 -10.90 -19.07
N GLY A 190 4.24 -10.10 -19.91
CA GLY A 190 3.45 -8.96 -19.47
C GLY A 190 4.27 -7.72 -19.17
N GLY A 191 5.49 -7.66 -19.67
CA GLY A 191 6.42 -6.55 -19.50
C GLY A 191 6.29 -5.43 -20.53
N THR A 192 7.18 -4.45 -20.43
CA THR A 192 7.14 -3.20 -21.23
C THR A 192 7.93 -3.26 -22.54
N GLY A 193 8.75 -4.27 -22.76
CA GLY A 193 9.70 -4.34 -23.87
C GLY A 193 10.90 -3.41 -23.72
N ARG A 194 11.24 -3.01 -22.50
CA ARG A 194 12.34 -2.07 -22.18
C ARG A 194 13.17 -2.57 -21.03
N GLU A 195 14.37 -2.00 -20.91
CA GLU A 195 15.18 -2.10 -19.70
C GLU A 195 14.53 -1.25 -18.60
N GLU A 196 14.26 -1.87 -17.47
CA GLU A 196 13.68 -1.20 -16.29
C GLU A 196 14.71 -1.11 -15.18
N PRO A 197 14.76 -0.03 -14.37
CA PRO A 197 15.69 0.13 -13.27
C PRO A 197 15.45 -0.91 -12.16
N MET A 198 16.51 -1.63 -11.76
CA MET A 198 16.48 -2.62 -10.68
C MET A 198 17.28 -2.20 -9.45
N ALA A 199 18.36 -1.42 -9.64
CA ALA A 199 19.13 -0.88 -8.51
C ALA A 199 19.68 0.49 -8.87
N TRP A 200 19.63 1.43 -7.91
CA TRP A 200 20.14 2.78 -8.07
C TRP A 200 20.57 3.41 -6.76
N THR A 201 21.30 4.50 -6.85
CA THR A 201 21.64 5.35 -5.71
C THR A 201 21.23 6.79 -5.97
N LEU A 202 21.08 7.55 -4.91
CA LEU A 202 20.98 9.01 -4.95
C LEU A 202 21.47 9.62 -3.65
N ALA A 203 21.69 10.92 -3.66
CA ALA A 203 21.98 11.71 -2.48
C ALA A 203 20.71 12.45 -2.03
N TYR A 204 20.44 12.45 -0.73
CA TYR A 204 19.41 13.28 -0.11
C TYR A 204 20.01 14.10 1.04
N GLY A 205 20.18 15.39 0.85
CA GLY A 205 21.00 16.22 1.72
C GLY A 205 22.46 15.73 1.73
N LYS A 206 22.99 15.40 2.89
CA LYS A 206 24.30 14.74 3.04
C LYS A 206 24.20 13.21 3.09
N GLY A 207 22.98 12.68 3.13
CA GLY A 207 22.68 11.25 3.23
C GLY A 207 22.84 10.52 1.90
N ARG A 208 22.99 9.20 2.00
CA ARG A 208 23.16 8.29 0.86
C ARG A 208 22.01 7.29 0.84
N VAL A 209 21.36 7.20 -0.30
CA VAL A 209 20.26 6.25 -0.50
C VAL A 209 20.69 5.19 -1.51
N PHE A 210 20.47 3.95 -1.19
CA PHE A 210 20.55 2.83 -2.10
C PHE A 210 19.18 2.16 -2.21
N HIS A 211 18.71 1.95 -3.42
CA HIS A 211 17.45 1.29 -3.69
C HIS A 211 17.70 -0.01 -4.44
N ASN A 212 17.09 -1.10 -3.96
CA ASN A 212 17.07 -2.40 -4.59
C ASN A 212 15.61 -2.81 -4.85
N ALA A 213 15.18 -2.73 -6.11
CA ALA A 213 13.81 -3.04 -6.51
C ALA A 213 13.52 -4.55 -6.61
N LEU A 214 14.54 -5.42 -6.41
CA LEU A 214 14.40 -6.87 -6.30
C LEU A 214 13.93 -7.26 -4.89
N GLY A 215 13.38 -8.48 -4.73
CA GLY A 215 13.15 -9.05 -3.39
C GLY A 215 11.70 -9.18 -2.95
N HIS A 216 10.80 -9.59 -3.84
CA HIS A 216 9.39 -9.84 -3.53
C HIS A 216 9.17 -10.86 -2.39
N ALA A 217 9.93 -11.94 -2.39
CA ALA A 217 9.76 -13.06 -1.47
C ALA A 217 11.08 -13.52 -0.86
N ALA A 218 11.00 -14.31 0.21
CA ALA A 218 12.19 -14.91 0.85
C ALA A 218 13.04 -15.72 -0.14
N GLU A 219 12.44 -16.38 -1.14
CA GLU A 219 13.14 -17.10 -2.20
C GLU A 219 13.98 -16.17 -3.05
N SER A 220 13.40 -15.06 -3.53
CA SER A 220 14.12 -14.10 -4.36
C SER A 220 15.19 -13.34 -3.57
N MET A 221 14.97 -13.05 -2.30
CA MET A 221 15.98 -12.46 -1.41
C MET A 221 17.15 -13.42 -1.11
N GLY A 222 16.92 -14.73 -1.17
CA GLY A 222 17.97 -15.76 -1.03
C GLY A 222 18.98 -15.80 -2.19
N ASP A 223 18.69 -15.13 -3.31
CA ASP A 223 19.57 -15.05 -4.47
C ASP A 223 20.91 -14.34 -4.15
N ALA A 224 22.01 -14.89 -4.65
CA ALA A 224 23.33 -14.38 -4.34
C ALA A 224 23.59 -12.96 -4.88
N GLY A 225 23.03 -12.63 -6.04
CA GLY A 225 23.10 -11.30 -6.63
C GLY A 225 22.33 -10.28 -5.79
N PHE A 226 21.08 -10.62 -5.38
CA PHE A 226 20.28 -9.81 -4.46
C PHE A 226 21.01 -9.58 -3.14
N ALA A 227 21.51 -10.67 -2.53
CA ALA A 227 22.21 -10.59 -1.25
C ALA A 227 23.46 -9.70 -1.35
N THR A 228 24.23 -9.83 -2.42
CA THR A 228 25.44 -9.01 -2.64
C THR A 228 25.09 -7.54 -2.83
N LEU A 229 24.10 -7.22 -3.66
CA LEU A 229 23.63 -5.83 -3.85
C LEU A 229 23.16 -5.23 -2.51
N THR A 230 22.38 -5.98 -1.74
CA THR A 230 21.86 -5.52 -0.45
C THR A 230 22.98 -5.30 0.58
N GLN A 231 23.93 -6.23 0.70
CA GLN A 231 25.08 -6.12 1.61
C GLN A 231 25.95 -4.91 1.27
N ARG A 232 26.37 -4.79 0.02
CA ARG A 232 27.26 -3.73 -0.48
C ARG A 232 26.55 -2.37 -0.52
N GLY A 233 25.27 -2.38 -0.91
CA GLY A 233 24.42 -1.18 -0.89
C GLY A 233 24.24 -0.63 0.51
N THR A 234 24.04 -1.51 1.51
CA THR A 234 23.92 -1.12 2.92
C THR A 234 25.24 -0.59 3.47
N GLU A 235 26.37 -1.23 3.13
CA GLU A 235 27.68 -0.72 3.56
C GLU A 235 28.00 0.65 2.93
N TRP A 236 27.69 0.81 1.65
CA TRP A 236 27.86 2.10 0.96
C TRP A 236 26.96 3.19 1.52
N ALA A 237 25.69 2.89 1.76
CA ALA A 237 24.78 3.84 2.36
C ALA A 237 25.27 4.29 3.75
N ALA A 238 25.75 3.35 4.57
CA ALA A 238 26.28 3.63 5.91
C ALA A 238 27.59 4.46 5.88
N THR A 239 28.52 4.18 4.95
CA THR A 239 29.90 4.65 5.05
C THR A 239 30.41 5.46 3.87
N GLY A 240 29.73 5.41 2.72
CA GLY A 240 30.20 5.91 1.43
C GLY A 240 31.27 5.03 0.77
N LYS A 241 31.61 3.89 1.37
CA LYS A 241 32.63 2.95 0.87
C LYS A 241 32.06 1.53 0.86
N VAL A 242 32.71 0.63 0.10
CA VAL A 242 32.38 -0.80 0.08
C VAL A 242 33.66 -1.59 0.28
N THR A 243 33.70 -2.40 1.32
CA THR A 243 34.78 -3.33 1.64
C THR A 243 34.37 -4.79 1.47
N LEU A 244 33.06 -5.04 1.46
CA LEU A 244 32.51 -6.37 1.24
C LEU A 244 32.82 -6.87 -0.19
N PRO A 245 33.13 -8.16 -0.35
CA PRO A 245 33.46 -8.73 -1.64
C PRO A 245 32.29 -8.60 -2.63
N ALA A 246 32.61 -8.40 -3.90
CA ALA A 246 31.62 -8.57 -4.95
C ALA A 246 31.28 -10.05 -5.10
N HIS A 247 30.02 -10.36 -5.41
CA HIS A 247 29.68 -11.68 -5.92
C HIS A 247 30.35 -11.79 -7.30
N ARG A 248 31.47 -12.47 -7.33
CA ARG A 248 32.09 -12.91 -8.55
C ARG A 248 31.42 -14.23 -8.89
N GLY A 249 30.53 -14.25 -9.87
CA GLY A 249 30.39 -15.45 -10.67
C GLY A 249 31.81 -15.74 -11.13
N ALA A 250 32.41 -16.81 -10.60
CA ALA A 250 33.82 -17.13 -10.84
C ALA A 250 34.11 -17.19 -12.32
N LEU A 251 35.07 -16.42 -12.81
CA LEU A 251 35.56 -16.53 -14.17
C LEU A 251 36.97 -16.09 -14.32
N ALA A 252 37.77 -17.06 -14.66
CA ALA A 252 39.03 -16.85 -15.37
C ALA A 252 39.18 -17.97 -16.41
N LEU A 253 39.05 -17.65 -17.68
CA LEU A 253 39.61 -18.44 -18.74
C LEU A 253 41.08 -18.02 -18.92
N SER A 254 41.93 -18.87 -19.48
CA SER A 254 43.38 -18.59 -19.63
C SER A 254 43.63 -17.29 -20.39
N GLY A 255 44.55 -16.50 -19.90
CA GLY A 255 44.72 -15.12 -20.33
C GLY A 255 43.82 -14.10 -19.66
N PHE A 256 42.79 -14.53 -18.99
CA PHE A 256 41.85 -13.68 -18.24
C PHE A 256 42.44 -13.09 -16.95
N ALA A 257 43.32 -13.79 -16.27
CA ALA A 257 43.95 -13.30 -15.04
C ALA A 257 44.78 -12.03 -15.23
N ALA A 258 45.15 -11.70 -16.48
CA ALA A 258 45.94 -10.53 -16.85
C ALA A 258 45.16 -9.41 -17.56
N ALA A 259 43.89 -9.63 -17.87
CA ALA A 259 43.02 -8.65 -18.56
C ALA A 259 42.18 -7.81 -17.56
N GLU A 260 41.91 -6.57 -17.88
CA GLU A 260 40.99 -5.75 -17.11
C GLU A 260 39.55 -6.35 -17.09
N ALA A 261 38.81 -6.12 -16.02
CA ALA A 261 37.51 -6.72 -15.76
C ALA A 261 36.51 -6.57 -16.94
N ASP A 262 36.57 -5.46 -17.67
CA ASP A 262 35.70 -5.18 -18.83
C ASP A 262 36.04 -6.06 -20.06
N ALA A 263 37.31 -6.38 -20.28
CA ALA A 263 37.73 -7.28 -21.38
C ALA A 263 37.34 -8.73 -21.08
N GLN A 264 37.46 -9.16 -19.83
CA GLN A 264 37.00 -10.48 -19.36
C GLN A 264 35.49 -10.64 -19.58
N TYR A 265 34.69 -9.61 -19.22
CA TYR A 265 33.25 -9.59 -19.40
C TYR A 265 32.84 -9.64 -20.90
N ALA A 266 33.50 -8.86 -21.76
CA ALA A 266 33.20 -8.83 -23.20
C ALA A 266 33.45 -10.19 -23.87
N GLN A 267 34.56 -10.86 -23.53
CA GLN A 267 34.92 -12.17 -24.09
C GLN A 267 33.93 -13.25 -23.62
N GLN A 268 33.54 -13.21 -22.35
CA GLN A 268 32.53 -14.11 -21.77
C GLN A 268 31.17 -13.96 -22.43
N ASN A 269 30.71 -12.72 -22.60
CA ASN A 269 29.45 -12.45 -23.28
C ASN A 269 29.47 -12.95 -24.72
N ALA A 270 30.59 -12.79 -25.42
CA ALA A 270 30.76 -13.30 -26.79
C ALA A 270 30.58 -14.83 -26.86
N LEU A 271 31.09 -15.57 -25.86
CA LEU A 271 30.90 -17.03 -25.77
C LEU A 271 29.46 -17.41 -25.36
N ILE A 272 28.86 -16.64 -24.49
CA ILE A 272 27.48 -16.85 -24.07
C ILE A 272 26.53 -16.62 -25.26
N GLU A 273 26.74 -15.57 -26.05
CA GLU A 273 25.93 -15.25 -27.23
C GLU A 273 26.04 -16.30 -28.35
N GLN A 274 27.15 -17.04 -28.43
CA GLN A 274 27.32 -18.17 -29.35
C GLN A 274 26.40 -19.39 -28.99
N GLY A 275 25.86 -19.45 -27.77
CA GLY A 275 24.95 -20.53 -27.36
C GLY A 275 25.55 -21.93 -27.51
N ALA A 276 24.88 -22.81 -28.22
CA ALA A 276 25.30 -24.21 -28.38
C ALA A 276 26.65 -24.38 -29.07
N THR A 277 27.08 -23.44 -29.93
CA THR A 277 28.32 -23.53 -30.68
C THR A 277 29.59 -23.29 -29.82
N SER A 278 29.43 -22.64 -28.66
CA SER A 278 30.54 -22.45 -27.70
C SER A 278 30.79 -23.67 -26.80
N LEU A 279 29.86 -24.60 -26.69
CA LEU A 279 29.93 -25.74 -25.78
C LEU A 279 31.19 -26.62 -25.95
N PRO A 280 31.61 -27.03 -27.17
CA PRO A 280 32.79 -27.87 -27.33
C PRO A 280 34.05 -27.21 -26.78
N ALA A 281 34.32 -25.96 -27.16
CA ALA A 281 35.49 -25.24 -26.71
C ALA A 281 35.48 -25.00 -25.17
N LEU A 282 34.32 -24.74 -24.60
CA LEU A 282 34.17 -24.56 -23.15
C LEU A 282 34.34 -25.87 -22.37
N PHE A 283 33.84 -26.99 -22.86
CA PHE A 283 34.09 -28.28 -22.23
C PHE A 283 35.55 -28.75 -22.40
N ASP A 284 36.20 -28.47 -23.52
CA ASP A 284 37.64 -28.74 -23.73
C ASP A 284 38.50 -27.92 -22.74
N ALA A 285 38.21 -26.63 -22.58
CA ALA A 285 38.87 -25.79 -21.59
C ALA A 285 38.61 -26.26 -20.16
N TYR A 286 37.43 -26.76 -19.86
CA TYR A 286 37.07 -27.36 -18.56
C TYR A 286 37.87 -28.66 -18.30
N ALA A 287 38.08 -29.49 -19.35
CA ALA A 287 38.75 -30.76 -19.21
C ALA A 287 40.32 -30.64 -19.12
N ALA A 288 40.89 -29.75 -19.92
CA ALA A 288 42.33 -29.70 -20.13
C ALA A 288 43.02 -28.43 -19.58
N GLY A 289 42.24 -27.43 -19.16
CA GLY A 289 42.80 -26.17 -18.70
C GLY A 289 43.44 -26.21 -17.32
N ASP A 290 44.15 -25.18 -16.98
CA ASP A 290 44.64 -24.96 -15.63
C ASP A 290 43.48 -24.70 -14.65
N PRO A 291 43.66 -24.67 -13.33
CA PRO A 291 42.57 -24.48 -12.37
C PRO A 291 41.73 -23.21 -12.64
N ALA A 292 42.32 -22.11 -13.07
CA ALA A 292 41.64 -20.86 -13.36
C ALA A 292 40.80 -20.93 -14.66
N GLU A 293 41.33 -21.59 -15.70
CA GLU A 293 40.63 -21.90 -16.95
C GLU A 293 39.47 -22.80 -16.72
N ARG A 294 39.60 -23.85 -15.92
CA ARG A 294 38.56 -24.80 -15.59
C ARG A 294 37.41 -24.12 -14.86
N ASP A 295 37.69 -23.28 -13.88
CA ASP A 295 36.68 -22.51 -13.14
C ASP A 295 35.96 -21.52 -14.05
N GLY A 296 36.68 -20.88 -14.93
CA GLY A 296 36.17 -19.95 -15.93
C GLY A 296 35.25 -20.63 -16.96
N ALA A 297 35.67 -21.74 -17.51
CA ALA A 297 34.88 -22.53 -18.45
C ALA A 297 33.60 -23.04 -17.80
N ARG A 298 33.69 -23.59 -16.57
CA ARG A 298 32.54 -24.06 -15.81
C ARG A 298 31.51 -22.96 -15.60
N ALA A 299 31.93 -21.78 -15.20
CA ALA A 299 31.01 -20.68 -14.96
C ALA A 299 30.41 -20.19 -16.27
N THR A 300 31.17 -20.11 -17.38
CA THR A 300 30.61 -19.72 -18.68
C THR A 300 29.62 -20.74 -19.20
N LEU A 301 29.84 -22.05 -19.02
CA LEU A 301 28.89 -23.11 -19.36
C LEU A 301 27.58 -22.93 -18.60
N LEU A 302 27.63 -22.64 -17.29
CA LEU A 302 26.44 -22.31 -16.50
C LEU A 302 25.68 -21.11 -17.07
N TRP A 303 26.41 -20.03 -17.44
CA TRP A 303 25.82 -18.85 -18.05
C TRP A 303 25.20 -19.11 -19.42
N VAL A 304 25.83 -19.93 -20.29
CA VAL A 304 25.24 -20.31 -21.60
C VAL A 304 23.88 -20.97 -21.39
N VAL A 305 23.78 -21.93 -20.46
CA VAL A 305 22.51 -22.59 -20.16
C VAL A 305 21.48 -21.60 -19.61
N GLN A 306 21.86 -20.79 -18.64
CA GLN A 306 20.92 -19.87 -17.95
C GLN A 306 20.47 -18.73 -18.87
N ARG A 307 21.39 -18.17 -19.70
CA ARG A 307 21.09 -17.06 -20.59
C ARG A 307 20.00 -17.37 -21.61
N TRP A 308 20.00 -18.59 -22.13
CA TRP A 308 19.13 -18.96 -23.22
C TRP A 308 17.94 -19.83 -22.80
N MET A 309 17.78 -20.07 -21.49
CA MET A 309 16.67 -20.90 -20.97
C MET A 309 15.32 -20.39 -21.46
N GLY A 310 14.49 -21.29 -22.02
CA GLY A 310 13.17 -20.95 -22.55
C GLY A 310 13.17 -20.25 -23.90
N THR A 311 14.30 -20.25 -24.63
CA THR A 311 14.42 -19.68 -25.98
C THR A 311 14.78 -20.78 -26.99
N PRO A 312 14.59 -20.56 -28.31
CA PRO A 312 15.07 -21.49 -29.34
C PRO A 312 16.56 -21.78 -29.27
N THR A 313 17.38 -20.80 -28.87
CA THR A 313 18.81 -21.00 -28.63
C THR A 313 19.04 -21.92 -27.43
N GLY A 314 18.27 -21.78 -26.37
CA GLY A 314 18.29 -22.68 -25.20
C GLY A 314 17.88 -24.10 -25.54
N ASP A 315 16.93 -24.30 -26.42
CA ASP A 315 16.57 -25.62 -26.95
C ASP A 315 17.73 -26.25 -27.71
N ALA A 316 18.49 -25.46 -28.49
CA ALA A 316 19.70 -25.94 -29.17
C ALA A 316 20.80 -26.29 -28.16
N VAL A 317 21.02 -25.50 -27.12
CA VAL A 317 21.95 -25.78 -26.01
C VAL A 317 21.55 -27.10 -25.32
N ALA A 318 20.28 -27.25 -24.93
CA ALA A 318 19.78 -28.44 -24.27
C ALA A 318 19.97 -29.73 -25.09
N LYS A 319 19.73 -29.65 -26.40
CA LYS A 319 19.95 -30.77 -27.34
C LYS A 319 21.41 -31.11 -27.56
N ALA A 320 22.32 -30.17 -27.42
CA ALA A 320 23.76 -30.38 -27.63
C ALA A 320 24.45 -30.97 -26.37
N LEU A 321 23.98 -30.67 -25.16
CA LEU A 321 24.60 -31.10 -23.91
C LEU A 321 24.75 -32.63 -23.77
N PRO A 322 23.80 -33.50 -24.18
CA PRO A 322 23.93 -34.95 -24.05
C PRO A 322 25.13 -35.56 -24.81
N ALA A 323 25.70 -34.85 -25.81
CA ALA A 323 26.93 -35.30 -26.53
C ALA A 323 28.13 -35.43 -25.59
N PHE A 324 28.16 -34.63 -24.50
CA PHE A 324 29.24 -34.66 -23.51
C PHE A 324 29.08 -35.77 -22.46
N LEU A 325 28.10 -36.63 -22.61
CA LEU A 325 27.93 -37.88 -21.83
C LEU A 325 28.49 -39.11 -22.54
N GLY A 326 29.20 -38.89 -23.67
CA GLY A 326 29.79 -39.97 -24.47
C GLY A 326 30.85 -40.80 -23.71
N PRO A 327 31.18 -42.03 -24.16
CA PRO A 327 32.12 -42.92 -23.45
C PRO A 327 33.51 -42.31 -23.29
N ASP A 328 33.98 -41.55 -24.31
CA ASP A 328 35.32 -41.00 -24.38
C ASP A 328 35.49 -39.69 -23.52
N GLN A 329 34.44 -39.17 -23.00
CA GLN A 329 34.53 -37.96 -22.19
C GLN A 329 35.06 -38.25 -20.77
N PRO A 330 35.88 -37.33 -20.20
CA PRO A 330 36.33 -37.41 -18.81
C PRO A 330 35.14 -37.45 -17.83
N GLN A 331 35.31 -38.10 -16.69
CA GLN A 331 34.27 -38.24 -15.67
C GLN A 331 33.77 -36.90 -15.15
N GLU A 332 34.67 -35.92 -14.93
CA GLU A 332 34.32 -34.57 -14.50
C GLU A 332 33.53 -33.81 -15.54
N VAL A 333 33.80 -34.01 -16.84
CA VAL A 333 32.99 -33.45 -17.94
C VAL A 333 31.56 -34.04 -17.91
N LYS A 334 31.43 -35.38 -17.77
CA LYS A 334 30.15 -36.03 -17.65
C LYS A 334 29.35 -35.54 -16.44
N ALA A 335 30.02 -35.37 -15.30
CA ALA A 335 29.38 -34.82 -14.09
C ALA A 335 28.84 -33.41 -14.32
N LEU A 336 29.64 -32.52 -14.93
CA LEU A 336 29.21 -31.14 -15.25
C LEU A 336 28.08 -31.15 -16.30
N ALA A 337 28.20 -31.99 -17.34
CA ALA A 337 27.15 -32.10 -18.35
C ALA A 337 25.81 -32.57 -17.75
N LEU A 338 25.82 -33.52 -16.80
CA LEU A 338 24.63 -33.95 -16.08
C LEU A 338 23.98 -32.78 -15.30
N ILE A 339 24.79 -31.97 -14.60
CA ILE A 339 24.31 -30.78 -13.89
C ILE A 339 23.64 -29.81 -14.87
N LEU A 340 24.30 -29.50 -15.99
CA LEU A 340 23.79 -28.56 -16.99
C LEU A 340 22.52 -29.08 -17.67
N ILE A 341 22.44 -30.37 -17.98
CA ILE A 341 21.22 -31.01 -18.51
C ILE A 341 20.08 -30.91 -17.51
N GLY A 342 20.33 -31.11 -16.22
CA GLY A 342 19.34 -30.90 -15.17
C GLY A 342 18.81 -29.47 -15.19
N LEU A 343 19.66 -28.48 -15.28
CA LEU A 343 19.28 -27.08 -15.33
C LEU A 343 18.42 -26.73 -16.55
N THR A 344 18.62 -27.38 -17.71
CA THR A 344 17.74 -27.15 -18.88
C THR A 344 16.36 -27.70 -18.68
N GLY A 345 16.20 -28.75 -17.88
CA GLY A 345 14.93 -29.44 -17.65
C GLY A 345 14.39 -30.19 -18.90
N ASP A 346 15.18 -30.33 -19.96
CA ASP A 346 14.75 -30.90 -21.23
C ASP A 346 14.47 -32.43 -21.12
N ALA A 347 13.22 -32.78 -21.34
CA ALA A 347 12.77 -34.19 -21.31
C ALA A 347 13.46 -35.11 -22.34
N SER A 348 13.98 -34.55 -23.43
CA SER A 348 14.64 -35.35 -24.49
C SER A 348 15.95 -35.99 -24.04
N ALA A 349 16.61 -35.40 -23.01
CA ALA A 349 17.85 -35.90 -22.42
C ALA A 349 17.63 -37.10 -21.46
N THR A 350 16.39 -37.40 -21.07
CA THR A 350 16.08 -38.48 -20.11
C THR A 350 16.78 -39.81 -20.43
N PRO A 351 16.78 -40.32 -21.69
CA PRO A 351 17.40 -41.65 -21.99
C PRO A 351 18.91 -41.65 -21.78
N GLN A 352 19.58 -40.53 -22.00
CA GLN A 352 21.02 -40.42 -21.85
C GLN A 352 21.40 -40.33 -20.36
N VAL A 353 20.66 -39.58 -19.56
CA VAL A 353 20.88 -39.44 -18.12
C VAL A 353 20.53 -40.73 -17.35
N GLU A 354 19.48 -41.44 -17.78
CA GLU A 354 19.02 -42.72 -17.18
C GLU A 354 20.13 -43.77 -17.06
N ARG A 355 21.07 -43.80 -18.01
CA ARG A 355 22.20 -44.76 -18.04
C ARG A 355 23.15 -44.61 -16.84
N PHE A 356 23.18 -43.45 -16.21
CA PHE A 356 24.10 -43.11 -15.13
C PHE A 356 23.46 -43.19 -13.73
N LEU A 357 22.15 -43.44 -13.62
CA LEU A 357 21.47 -43.48 -12.32
C LEU A 357 22.03 -44.53 -11.34
N GLY A 358 22.58 -45.64 -11.85
CA GLY A 358 23.21 -46.69 -11.07
C GLY A 358 24.75 -46.60 -11.02
N SER A 359 25.37 -45.56 -11.51
CA SER A 359 26.82 -45.37 -11.48
C SER A 359 27.30 -45.00 -10.09
N ASP A 360 28.35 -45.61 -9.60
CA ASP A 360 28.94 -45.33 -8.30
C ASP A 360 29.44 -43.86 -8.23
N ASP A 361 30.03 -43.39 -9.33
CA ASP A 361 30.68 -42.04 -9.37
C ASP A 361 29.73 -40.93 -9.87
N LEU A 362 28.87 -41.23 -10.86
CA LEU A 362 28.00 -40.26 -11.53
C LEU A 362 26.53 -40.36 -11.11
N GLY A 363 26.15 -41.40 -10.37
CA GLY A 363 24.76 -41.64 -9.98
C GLY A 363 24.15 -40.49 -9.17
N GLY A 364 24.92 -39.87 -8.34
CA GLY A 364 24.48 -38.64 -7.59
C GLY A 364 24.09 -37.52 -8.54
N ALA A 365 24.98 -37.15 -9.46
CA ALA A 365 24.74 -36.08 -10.44
C ALA A 365 23.60 -36.46 -11.42
N ALA A 366 23.51 -37.70 -11.82
CA ALA A 366 22.42 -38.19 -12.68
C ALA A 366 21.05 -38.12 -11.98
N ARG A 367 20.96 -38.48 -10.71
CA ARG A 367 19.72 -38.35 -9.91
C ARG A 367 19.30 -36.89 -9.73
N GLU A 368 20.27 -36.02 -9.46
CA GLU A 368 20.02 -34.57 -9.36
C GLU A 368 19.49 -34.02 -10.69
N ALA A 369 20.17 -34.34 -11.81
CA ALA A 369 19.72 -33.94 -13.14
C ALA A 369 18.31 -34.47 -13.44
N MET A 370 18.08 -35.75 -13.18
CA MET A 370 16.78 -36.40 -13.43
C MET A 370 15.67 -35.78 -12.59
N ALA A 371 15.99 -35.30 -11.38
CA ALA A 371 15.03 -34.61 -10.51
C ALA A 371 14.53 -33.30 -11.13
N GLN A 372 15.36 -32.63 -11.95
CA GLN A 372 15.04 -31.35 -12.60
C GLN A 372 14.48 -31.52 -14.01
N ILE A 373 14.83 -32.57 -14.72
CA ILE A 373 14.30 -32.87 -16.07
C ILE A 373 12.77 -33.04 -16.01
N SER A 374 12.07 -32.38 -16.92
CA SER A 374 10.61 -32.42 -16.99
C SER A 374 10.06 -33.72 -17.50
N GLY A 375 8.78 -34.00 -17.24
CA GLY A 375 8.01 -35.08 -17.85
C GLY A 375 8.04 -36.44 -17.09
N LYS A 376 7.00 -37.22 -17.37
CA LYS A 376 6.69 -38.48 -16.70
C LYS A 376 7.79 -39.53 -16.79
N ARG A 377 8.57 -39.57 -17.92
CA ARG A 377 9.65 -40.54 -18.09
C ARG A 377 10.75 -40.35 -17.04
N ALA A 378 11.13 -39.12 -16.75
CA ALA A 378 12.13 -38.83 -15.72
C ALA A 378 11.65 -39.29 -14.33
N THR A 379 10.38 -39.06 -14.01
CA THR A 379 9.76 -39.56 -12.77
C THR A 379 9.80 -41.06 -12.66
N LEU A 380 9.48 -41.78 -13.75
CA LEU A 380 9.50 -43.24 -13.78
C LEU A 380 10.93 -43.78 -13.66
N ALA A 381 11.93 -43.13 -14.24
CA ALA A 381 13.35 -43.51 -14.12
C ALA A 381 13.82 -43.38 -12.64
N LEU A 382 13.53 -42.26 -11.96
CA LEU A 382 13.80 -42.12 -10.52
C LEU A 382 13.02 -43.15 -9.67
N ALA A 383 11.76 -43.38 -9.99
CA ALA A 383 10.93 -44.38 -9.32
C ALA A 383 11.48 -45.84 -9.53
N SER A 384 12.08 -46.12 -10.69
CA SER A 384 12.78 -47.37 -10.95
C SER A 384 14.07 -47.45 -10.13
N ALA A 385 14.88 -46.43 -10.05
CA ALA A 385 16.10 -46.40 -9.25
C ALA A 385 15.80 -46.58 -7.75
N LEU A 386 14.68 -46.07 -7.25
CA LEU A 386 14.26 -46.22 -5.85
C LEU A 386 14.12 -47.68 -5.42
N ARG A 387 13.79 -48.59 -6.32
CA ARG A 387 13.63 -50.02 -5.99
C ARG A 387 14.92 -50.72 -5.58
N GLY A 388 16.05 -50.29 -6.12
CA GLY A 388 17.38 -50.85 -5.78
C GLY A 388 18.16 -50.05 -4.73
N ALA A 389 17.73 -48.85 -4.44
CA ALA A 389 18.44 -47.88 -3.57
C ALA A 389 18.46 -48.32 -2.11
N LYS A 390 19.53 -47.94 -1.38
CA LYS A 390 19.76 -48.27 0.04
C LYS A 390 20.19 -46.99 0.79
N GLY A 391 19.99 -47.03 2.11
CA GLY A 391 20.50 -45.96 3.00
C GLY A 391 20.11 -44.52 2.55
N GLY A 392 21.05 -43.59 2.55
CA GLY A 392 20.82 -42.19 2.20
C GLY A 392 20.36 -41.94 0.75
N GLU A 393 20.78 -42.78 -0.18
CA GLU A 393 20.34 -42.77 -1.59
C GLU A 393 18.81 -42.96 -1.70
N LYS A 394 18.28 -43.87 -0.92
CA LYS A 394 16.83 -44.14 -0.90
C LYS A 394 16.05 -42.94 -0.42
N ALA A 395 16.51 -42.31 0.66
CA ALA A 395 15.90 -41.11 1.22
C ALA A 395 15.93 -39.96 0.20
N GLN A 396 17.08 -39.72 -0.46
CA GLN A 396 17.23 -38.69 -1.48
C GLN A 396 16.27 -38.88 -2.66
N LEU A 397 16.15 -40.10 -3.19
CA LEU A 397 15.23 -40.44 -4.28
C LEU A 397 13.77 -40.19 -3.88
N ILE A 398 13.37 -40.53 -2.66
CA ILE A 398 12.03 -40.24 -2.15
C ILE A 398 11.76 -38.75 -2.09
N GLN A 399 12.74 -37.95 -1.59
CA GLN A 399 12.61 -36.50 -1.55
C GLN A 399 12.48 -35.90 -2.96
N GLN A 400 13.31 -36.33 -3.91
CA GLN A 400 13.28 -35.89 -5.29
C GLN A 400 11.94 -36.22 -5.98
N LEU A 401 11.42 -37.43 -5.80
CA LEU A 401 10.11 -37.84 -6.31
C LEU A 401 8.97 -37.02 -5.70
N GLY A 402 9.05 -36.72 -4.40
CA GLY A 402 8.08 -35.85 -3.74
C GLY A 402 8.14 -34.41 -4.24
N ALA A 403 9.34 -33.86 -4.47
CA ALA A 403 9.55 -32.50 -4.98
C ALA A 403 9.03 -32.30 -6.42
N ARG A 404 9.09 -33.35 -7.25
CA ARG A 404 8.55 -33.33 -8.62
C ARG A 404 7.03 -33.22 -8.68
N ARG A 405 6.33 -33.58 -7.61
CA ARG A 405 4.84 -33.56 -7.53
C ARG A 405 4.13 -34.32 -8.70
N ASP A 406 4.83 -35.25 -9.34
CA ASP A 406 4.26 -36.01 -10.46
C ASP A 406 3.53 -37.27 -9.94
N PRO A 407 2.23 -37.45 -10.22
CA PRO A 407 1.46 -38.61 -9.81
C PRO A 407 2.04 -39.96 -10.26
N ALA A 408 2.88 -39.98 -11.29
CA ALA A 408 3.57 -41.21 -11.74
C ALA A 408 4.52 -41.82 -10.68
N ALA A 409 4.94 -41.03 -9.68
CA ALA A 409 5.75 -41.50 -8.55
C ALA A 409 4.93 -42.27 -7.49
N VAL A 410 3.62 -42.08 -7.44
CA VAL A 410 2.76 -42.63 -6.36
C VAL A 410 2.93 -44.13 -6.16
N PRO A 411 2.94 -45.01 -7.17
CA PRO A 411 3.11 -46.45 -6.95
C PRO A 411 4.44 -46.80 -6.24
N ALA A 412 5.54 -46.12 -6.62
CA ALA A 412 6.85 -46.40 -6.02
C ALA A 412 6.93 -45.87 -4.58
N LEU A 413 6.36 -44.71 -4.33
CA LEU A 413 6.30 -44.13 -2.98
C LEU A 413 5.38 -44.91 -2.05
N LEU A 414 4.27 -45.48 -2.54
CA LEU A 414 3.42 -46.40 -1.79
C LEU A 414 4.14 -47.69 -1.40
N ALA A 415 5.04 -48.21 -2.25
CA ALA A 415 5.90 -49.29 -1.89
C ALA A 415 6.92 -48.91 -0.79
N ALA A 416 7.54 -47.75 -0.91
CA ALA A 416 8.47 -47.20 0.08
C ALA A 416 7.77 -46.86 1.42
N ALA A 417 6.50 -46.47 1.42
CA ALA A 417 5.70 -46.25 2.62
C ALA A 417 5.43 -47.55 3.43
N ARG A 418 5.81 -48.72 2.89
CA ARG A 418 5.77 -50.02 3.55
C ARG A 418 7.15 -50.58 3.88
N ASP A 419 8.19 -49.79 3.77
CA ASP A 419 9.58 -50.17 4.08
C ASP A 419 9.72 -50.65 5.54
N ARG A 420 10.73 -51.50 5.80
CA ARG A 420 11.06 -51.95 7.17
C ARG A 420 11.60 -50.80 8.04
N ASP A 421 12.34 -49.89 7.42
CA ASP A 421 12.86 -48.65 8.08
C ASP A 421 11.75 -47.63 8.25
N GLU A 422 11.51 -47.22 9.50
CA GLU A 422 10.50 -46.24 9.84
C GLU A 422 10.83 -44.84 9.25
N ALA A 423 12.09 -44.45 9.18
CA ALA A 423 12.51 -43.19 8.59
C ALA A 423 12.16 -43.13 7.10
N VAL A 424 12.37 -44.26 6.38
CA VAL A 424 11.99 -44.38 4.96
C VAL A 424 10.47 -44.29 4.78
N ARG A 425 9.72 -44.99 5.67
CA ARG A 425 8.24 -44.87 5.65
C ARG A 425 7.76 -43.44 5.83
N MET A 426 8.32 -42.75 6.80
CA MET A 426 7.95 -41.36 7.12
C MET A 426 8.23 -40.42 5.94
N GLU A 427 9.42 -40.53 5.33
CA GLU A 427 9.78 -39.70 4.18
C GLU A 427 8.91 -39.99 2.95
N ALA A 428 8.58 -41.28 2.70
CA ALA A 428 7.68 -41.66 1.61
C ALA A 428 6.26 -41.14 1.80
N ILE A 429 5.74 -41.18 3.02
CA ILE A 429 4.44 -40.61 3.37
C ILE A 429 4.45 -39.08 3.17
N ALA A 430 5.51 -38.40 3.60
CA ALA A 430 5.67 -36.97 3.38
C ALA A 430 5.73 -36.63 1.89
N ALA A 431 6.44 -37.42 1.08
CA ALA A 431 6.50 -37.29 -0.37
C ALA A 431 5.14 -37.46 -1.03
N LEU A 432 4.34 -38.48 -0.63
CA LEU A 432 2.98 -38.66 -1.09
C LEU A 432 2.08 -37.47 -0.78
N GLY A 433 2.25 -36.87 0.40
CA GLY A 433 1.57 -35.66 0.79
C GLY A 433 1.96 -34.43 -0.09
N ARG A 434 3.23 -34.33 -0.51
CA ARG A 434 3.70 -33.26 -1.42
C ARG A 434 3.18 -33.42 -2.85
N ILE A 435 2.95 -34.66 -3.32
CA ILE A 435 2.40 -34.94 -4.65
C ILE A 435 0.90 -34.59 -4.72
N GLU A 436 0.20 -34.65 -3.60
CA GLU A 436 -1.21 -34.28 -3.50
C GLU A 436 -2.13 -35.05 -4.47
N SER A 437 -1.74 -36.29 -4.80
CA SER A 437 -2.48 -37.13 -5.72
C SER A 437 -3.59 -37.88 -5.02
N ALA A 438 -4.80 -37.80 -5.56
CA ALA A 438 -5.95 -38.58 -5.09
C ALA A 438 -5.72 -40.11 -5.12
N GLN A 439 -4.76 -40.57 -5.90
CA GLN A 439 -4.39 -42.00 -5.95
C GLN A 439 -3.79 -42.50 -4.63
N ALA A 440 -3.19 -41.61 -3.84
CA ALA A 440 -2.60 -41.94 -2.55
C ALA A 440 -3.64 -42.07 -1.42
N THR A 441 -4.83 -41.48 -1.59
CA THR A 441 -5.87 -41.39 -0.56
C THR A 441 -6.19 -42.67 0.17
N PRO A 442 -6.50 -43.81 -0.50
CA PRO A 442 -6.88 -45.06 0.19
C PRO A 442 -5.73 -45.60 1.05
N ALA A 443 -4.50 -45.55 0.52
CA ALA A 443 -3.33 -46.08 1.21
C ALA A 443 -2.93 -45.21 2.40
N LEU A 444 -2.94 -43.88 2.27
CA LEU A 444 -2.68 -42.95 3.38
C LEU A 444 -3.68 -43.12 4.51
N LEU A 445 -4.97 -43.30 4.16
CA LEU A 445 -6.02 -43.54 5.14
C LEU A 445 -5.79 -44.85 5.90
N GLU A 446 -5.38 -45.93 5.22
CA GLU A 446 -5.07 -47.19 5.85
C GLU A 446 -3.84 -47.10 6.76
N ILE A 447 -2.79 -46.43 6.32
CA ILE A 447 -1.60 -46.22 7.14
C ILE A 447 -1.96 -45.36 8.39
N ALA A 448 -2.83 -44.34 8.25
CA ALA A 448 -3.31 -43.54 9.36
C ALA A 448 -4.10 -44.37 10.41
N LYS A 449 -4.71 -45.49 10.01
CA LYS A 449 -5.41 -46.41 10.93
C LYS A 449 -4.48 -47.43 11.61
N THR A 450 -3.48 -47.97 10.89
CA THR A 450 -2.75 -49.16 11.29
C THR A 450 -1.29 -48.94 11.70
N GLY A 451 -0.64 -47.85 11.33
CA GLY A 451 0.76 -47.54 11.59
C GLY A 451 1.14 -47.34 13.09
N SER A 452 2.45 -47.15 13.40
CA SER A 452 2.89 -46.64 14.66
C SER A 452 2.34 -45.24 14.92
N LEU A 453 2.41 -44.70 16.15
CA LEU A 453 1.86 -43.40 16.47
C LEU A 453 2.41 -42.28 15.55
N ALA A 454 3.74 -42.32 15.33
CA ALA A 454 4.38 -41.32 14.45
C ALA A 454 3.96 -41.50 12.99
N VAL A 455 3.90 -42.70 12.49
CA VAL A 455 3.48 -43.02 11.12
C VAL A 455 2.01 -42.69 10.87
N LYS A 456 1.12 -42.95 11.84
CA LYS A 456 -0.27 -42.55 11.80
C LYS A 456 -0.42 -41.03 11.68
N ALA A 457 0.32 -40.29 12.50
CA ALA A 457 0.27 -38.82 12.46
C ALA A 457 0.74 -38.28 11.10
N ALA A 458 1.88 -38.75 10.60
CA ALA A 458 2.40 -38.34 9.31
C ALA A 458 1.47 -38.69 8.14
N ALA A 459 0.87 -39.91 8.18
CA ALA A 459 -0.07 -40.33 7.15
C ALA A 459 -1.34 -39.48 7.15
N LEU A 460 -1.82 -39.08 8.33
CA LEU A 460 -2.98 -38.22 8.43
C LEU A 460 -2.68 -36.79 7.95
N ASP A 461 -1.48 -36.27 8.23
CA ASP A 461 -1.04 -34.97 7.73
C ASP A 461 -0.92 -34.98 6.20
N ALA A 462 -0.37 -36.05 5.60
CA ALA A 462 -0.31 -36.24 4.15
C ALA A 462 -1.72 -36.37 3.54
N TYR A 463 -2.61 -37.09 4.23
CA TYR A 463 -4.01 -37.27 3.82
C TYR A 463 -4.77 -35.95 3.80
N LEU A 464 -4.56 -35.08 4.81
CA LEU A 464 -5.16 -33.75 4.87
C LEU A 464 -4.66 -32.85 3.73
N ARG A 465 -3.38 -32.92 3.34
CA ARG A 465 -2.87 -32.21 2.16
C ARG A 465 -3.54 -32.67 0.86
N VAL A 466 -3.79 -33.96 0.73
CA VAL A 466 -4.55 -34.49 -0.43
C VAL A 466 -5.99 -33.97 -0.39
N ALA A 467 -6.61 -33.86 0.77
CA ALA A 467 -7.95 -33.30 0.92
C ALA A 467 -7.98 -31.80 0.53
N ASP A 468 -6.97 -31.01 0.94
CA ASP A 468 -6.82 -29.61 0.50
C ASP A 468 -6.71 -29.52 -1.03
N ALA A 469 -5.88 -30.34 -1.65
CA ALA A 469 -5.71 -30.36 -3.09
C ALA A 469 -6.97 -30.83 -3.85
N LEU A 470 -7.77 -31.70 -3.29
CA LEU A 470 -9.08 -32.06 -3.84
C LEU A 470 -10.02 -30.85 -3.83
N LEU A 471 -10.03 -30.10 -2.74
CA LEU A 471 -10.84 -28.90 -2.63
C LEU A 471 -10.42 -27.83 -3.65
N GLU A 472 -9.12 -27.61 -3.81
CA GLU A 472 -8.58 -26.65 -4.79
C GLU A 472 -8.90 -27.01 -6.25
N ARG A 473 -9.05 -28.31 -6.54
CA ARG A 473 -9.49 -28.79 -7.87
C ARG A 473 -11.00 -28.76 -8.06
N GLY A 474 -11.76 -28.28 -7.05
CA GLY A 474 -13.24 -28.28 -7.11
C GLY A 474 -13.89 -29.65 -6.85
N GLU A 475 -13.14 -30.64 -6.40
CA GLU A 475 -13.64 -31.96 -6.03
C GLU A 475 -14.25 -31.98 -4.63
N THR A 476 -15.17 -31.04 -4.37
CA THR A 476 -15.68 -30.67 -3.05
C THR A 476 -16.21 -31.85 -2.24
N ASN A 477 -17.05 -32.71 -2.84
CA ASN A 477 -17.63 -33.87 -2.13
C ASN A 477 -16.55 -34.87 -1.66
N ARG A 478 -15.48 -35.05 -2.45
CA ARG A 478 -14.37 -35.94 -2.09
C ARG A 478 -13.51 -35.32 -1.00
N ALA A 479 -13.28 -34.01 -1.08
CA ALA A 479 -12.57 -33.26 -0.05
C ALA A 479 -13.31 -33.29 1.30
N GLU A 480 -14.62 -33.07 1.28
CA GLU A 480 -15.48 -33.16 2.47
C GLU A 480 -15.41 -34.53 3.14
N ALA A 481 -15.62 -35.58 2.38
CA ALA A 481 -15.50 -36.94 2.89
C ALA A 481 -14.12 -37.22 3.51
N ALA A 482 -13.05 -36.71 2.88
CA ALA A 482 -11.70 -36.83 3.40
C ALA A 482 -11.49 -36.06 4.72
N TYR A 483 -11.98 -34.84 4.85
CA TYR A 483 -11.88 -34.09 6.11
C TYR A 483 -12.69 -34.74 7.23
N ILE A 484 -13.89 -35.25 6.97
CA ILE A 484 -14.71 -35.98 7.95
C ILE A 484 -13.95 -37.22 8.46
N GLN A 485 -13.35 -37.98 7.56
CA GLN A 485 -12.55 -39.14 7.95
C GLN A 485 -11.31 -38.75 8.73
N ALA A 486 -10.61 -37.70 8.29
CA ALA A 486 -9.45 -37.17 9.01
C ALA A 486 -9.80 -36.71 10.42
N LEU A 487 -10.93 -36.02 10.59
CA LEU A 487 -11.41 -35.55 11.88
C LEU A 487 -11.66 -36.71 12.87
N GLY A 488 -12.20 -37.84 12.37
CA GLY A 488 -12.42 -39.06 13.16
C GLY A 488 -11.13 -39.78 13.59
N LEU A 489 -10.02 -39.59 12.85
CA LEU A 489 -8.72 -40.22 13.12
C LEU A 489 -7.72 -39.30 13.81
N ALA A 490 -8.01 -37.99 13.90
CA ALA A 490 -7.09 -36.97 14.41
C ALA A 490 -6.64 -37.24 15.84
N ALA A 491 -5.36 -37.45 16.03
CA ALA A 491 -4.75 -37.65 17.33
C ALA A 491 -4.34 -36.33 18.01
N THR A 492 -3.97 -35.33 17.22
CA THR A 492 -3.51 -34.03 17.70
C THR A 492 -4.56 -32.93 17.43
N ASP A 493 -4.47 -31.85 18.21
CA ASP A 493 -5.32 -30.68 18.01
C ASP A 493 -5.06 -30.02 16.64
N SER A 494 -3.79 -30.00 16.17
CA SER A 494 -3.46 -29.45 14.86
C SER A 494 -4.18 -30.16 13.73
N GLN A 495 -4.24 -31.50 13.79
CA GLN A 495 -4.96 -32.31 12.81
C GLN A 495 -6.47 -32.10 12.86
N ARG A 496 -7.03 -32.01 14.07
CA ARG A 496 -8.47 -31.69 14.24
C ARG A 496 -8.81 -30.33 13.68
N ILE A 497 -7.98 -29.34 13.98
CA ILE A 497 -8.16 -27.97 13.49
C ILE A 497 -8.06 -27.92 11.98
N ALA A 498 -7.06 -28.60 11.37
CA ALA A 498 -6.92 -28.66 9.91
C ALA A 498 -8.16 -29.25 9.23
N ALA A 499 -8.65 -30.38 9.73
CA ALA A 499 -9.87 -31.00 9.21
C ALA A 499 -11.11 -30.12 9.38
N LEU A 500 -11.27 -29.49 10.54
CA LEU A 500 -12.36 -28.54 10.81
C LEU A 500 -12.30 -27.35 9.86
N VAL A 501 -11.13 -26.74 9.69
CA VAL A 501 -10.93 -25.58 8.77
C VAL A 501 -11.25 -25.97 7.32
N GLY A 502 -10.84 -27.16 6.88
CA GLY A 502 -11.20 -27.69 5.57
C GLY A 502 -12.72 -27.78 5.36
N LEU A 503 -13.45 -28.34 6.34
CA LEU A 503 -14.92 -28.35 6.32
C LEU A 503 -15.53 -26.93 6.31
N GLY A 504 -14.92 -26.01 7.05
CA GLY A 504 -15.36 -24.62 7.05
C GLY A 504 -15.16 -23.90 5.72
N ARG A 505 -14.11 -24.22 4.97
CA ARG A 505 -13.87 -23.68 3.61
C ARG A 505 -14.94 -24.18 2.62
N ILE A 506 -15.44 -25.38 2.82
CA ILE A 506 -16.53 -25.95 2.02
C ILE A 506 -17.85 -25.29 2.39
N GLY A 507 -18.12 -25.12 3.68
CA GLY A 507 -19.33 -24.45 4.18
C GLY A 507 -20.64 -25.20 3.94
N ASP A 508 -20.57 -26.53 3.72
CA ASP A 508 -21.77 -27.33 3.50
C ASP A 508 -22.61 -27.43 4.80
N PRO A 509 -23.91 -27.08 4.73
CA PRO A 509 -24.82 -27.26 5.86
C PRO A 509 -24.86 -28.71 6.42
N GLY A 510 -24.64 -29.72 5.58
CA GLY A 510 -24.60 -31.14 5.98
C GLY A 510 -23.46 -31.45 6.95
N SER A 511 -22.37 -30.65 6.93
CA SER A 511 -21.24 -30.81 7.85
C SER A 511 -21.53 -30.37 9.29
N LEU A 512 -22.66 -29.68 9.54
CA LEU A 512 -22.96 -29.09 10.87
C LEU A 512 -22.96 -30.14 11.97
N ASP A 513 -23.63 -31.29 11.77
CA ASP A 513 -23.73 -32.33 12.79
C ASP A 513 -22.37 -32.99 13.11
N THR A 514 -21.45 -33.00 12.14
CA THR A 514 -20.06 -33.47 12.33
C THR A 514 -19.23 -32.49 13.12
N VAL A 515 -19.40 -31.17 12.91
CA VAL A 515 -18.59 -30.12 13.53
C VAL A 515 -19.12 -29.69 14.91
N LYS A 516 -20.45 -29.65 15.07
CA LYS A 516 -21.13 -29.18 16.28
C LYS A 516 -20.59 -29.79 17.60
N PRO A 517 -20.26 -31.09 17.73
CA PRO A 517 -19.71 -31.65 18.95
C PRO A 517 -18.41 -30.99 19.40
N PHE A 518 -17.62 -30.41 18.51
CA PHE A 518 -16.35 -29.75 18.80
C PHE A 518 -16.54 -28.32 19.35
N LEU A 519 -17.73 -27.77 19.35
CA LEU A 519 -18.02 -26.52 20.06
C LEU A 519 -17.87 -26.67 21.57
N THR A 520 -18.09 -27.89 22.10
CA THR A 520 -18.04 -28.18 23.55
C THR A 520 -16.96 -29.18 23.94
N ARG A 521 -16.36 -29.89 22.97
CA ARG A 521 -15.35 -30.93 23.19
C ARG A 521 -13.98 -30.54 22.62
N GLY A 522 -12.92 -31.04 23.22
CA GLY A 522 -11.54 -30.76 22.81
C GLY A 522 -10.93 -29.58 23.57
N SER A 523 -9.70 -29.23 23.23
CA SER A 523 -9.01 -28.06 23.80
C SER A 523 -9.70 -26.75 23.40
N PRO A 524 -9.44 -25.65 24.10
CA PRO A 524 -9.96 -24.34 23.73
C PRO A 524 -9.64 -23.96 22.26
N ARG A 525 -8.45 -24.32 21.76
CA ARG A 525 -8.06 -24.09 20.35
C ARG A 525 -8.96 -24.82 19.35
N VAL A 526 -9.28 -26.08 19.63
CA VAL A 526 -10.20 -26.88 18.80
C VAL A 526 -11.62 -26.30 18.82
N ARG A 527 -12.10 -25.92 20.01
CA ARG A 527 -13.43 -25.30 20.21
C ARG A 527 -13.52 -23.96 19.47
N THR A 528 -12.47 -23.15 19.51
CA THR A 528 -12.37 -21.88 18.77
C THR A 528 -12.40 -22.11 17.26
N ALA A 529 -11.67 -23.10 16.76
CA ALA A 529 -11.70 -23.46 15.35
C ALA A 529 -13.10 -23.92 14.92
N ALA A 530 -13.75 -24.79 15.71
CA ALA A 530 -15.11 -25.23 15.47
C ALA A 530 -16.12 -24.07 15.44
N ALA A 531 -15.97 -23.10 16.35
CA ALA A 531 -16.81 -21.90 16.37
C ALA A 531 -16.67 -21.10 15.04
N GLY A 532 -15.43 -20.95 14.56
CA GLY A 532 -15.16 -20.32 13.26
C GLY A 532 -15.82 -21.03 12.08
N VAL A 533 -15.74 -22.35 12.07
CA VAL A 533 -16.32 -23.22 11.02
C VAL A 533 -17.85 -23.16 11.04
N VAL A 534 -18.47 -23.39 12.20
CA VAL A 534 -19.94 -23.31 12.35
C VAL A 534 -20.43 -21.89 12.02
N GLY A 535 -19.61 -20.87 12.30
CA GLY A 535 -19.87 -19.49 11.92
C GLY A 535 -19.96 -19.27 10.41
N ALA A 536 -19.27 -20.08 9.62
CA ALA A 536 -19.29 -20.04 8.14
C ALA A 536 -20.44 -20.86 7.52
N ILE A 537 -20.91 -21.91 8.21
CA ILE A 537 -22.01 -22.77 7.73
C ILE A 537 -23.32 -21.95 7.67
N PRO A 538 -24.02 -21.86 6.54
CA PRO A 538 -25.27 -21.09 6.42
C PRO A 538 -26.44 -21.70 7.23
N GLY A 539 -27.48 -20.90 7.48
CA GLY A 539 -28.74 -21.34 8.11
C GLY A 539 -28.81 -21.15 9.63
N GLY A 540 -30.05 -21.03 10.18
CA GLY A 540 -30.29 -20.73 11.59
C GLY A 540 -29.87 -21.87 12.55
N ALA A 541 -29.78 -23.13 12.09
CA ALA A 541 -29.33 -24.24 12.93
C ALA A 541 -27.87 -24.02 13.42
N ALA A 542 -27.00 -23.46 12.60
CA ALA A 542 -25.63 -23.12 12.97
C ALA A 542 -25.60 -22.00 14.01
N ALA A 543 -26.42 -20.96 13.85
CA ALA A 543 -26.53 -19.88 14.84
C ALA A 543 -27.02 -20.39 16.21
N ARG A 544 -28.02 -21.25 16.22
CA ARG A 544 -28.53 -21.91 17.46
C ARG A 544 -27.46 -22.78 18.11
N ALA A 545 -26.68 -23.52 17.32
CA ALA A 545 -25.57 -24.33 17.84
C ALA A 545 -24.48 -23.50 18.50
N LEU A 546 -24.08 -22.37 17.87
CA LEU A 546 -23.14 -21.42 18.45
C LEU A 546 -23.70 -20.81 19.73
N ALA A 547 -24.91 -20.32 19.70
CA ALA A 547 -25.57 -19.69 20.86
C ALA A 547 -25.68 -20.65 22.07
N ALA A 548 -26.03 -21.90 21.83
CA ALA A 548 -26.10 -22.92 22.89
C ALA A 548 -24.76 -23.22 23.55
N ALA A 549 -23.65 -23.05 22.81
CA ALA A 549 -22.31 -23.35 23.32
C ALA A 549 -21.67 -22.19 24.13
N VAL A 550 -22.28 -20.97 24.14
CA VAL A 550 -21.68 -19.78 24.79
C VAL A 550 -21.62 -19.92 26.29
N ARG A 551 -22.73 -20.37 26.95
CA ARG A 551 -22.87 -20.32 28.42
C ARG A 551 -21.75 -21.07 29.16
N ASP A 552 -21.46 -22.28 28.72
CA ASP A 552 -20.54 -23.19 29.41
C ASP A 552 -19.11 -23.15 28.86
N ALA A 553 -18.82 -22.18 28.00
CA ALA A 553 -17.54 -22.03 27.39
C ALA A 553 -16.53 -21.24 28.27
N PRO A 554 -15.24 -21.58 28.26
CA PRO A 554 -14.21 -20.72 28.86
C PRO A 554 -14.12 -19.39 28.08
N PRO A 555 -13.59 -18.31 28.72
CA PRO A 555 -13.62 -16.96 28.14
C PRO A 555 -13.13 -16.84 26.71
N GLU A 556 -11.99 -17.45 26.39
CA GLU A 556 -11.40 -17.41 25.05
C GLU A 556 -12.28 -18.06 23.98
N VAL A 557 -13.04 -19.11 24.35
CA VAL A 557 -13.99 -19.78 23.46
C VAL A 557 -15.28 -18.97 23.34
N LYS A 558 -15.76 -18.36 24.45
CA LYS A 558 -16.88 -17.40 24.40
C LYS A 558 -16.63 -16.30 23.39
N VAL A 559 -15.43 -15.70 23.42
CA VAL A 559 -15.03 -14.66 22.46
C VAL A 559 -15.14 -15.17 21.02
N ALA A 560 -14.65 -16.37 20.75
CA ALA A 560 -14.73 -16.95 19.40
C ALA A 560 -16.17 -17.23 18.96
N LEU A 561 -17.00 -17.77 19.84
CA LEU A 561 -18.42 -18.03 19.59
C LEU A 561 -19.20 -16.74 19.33
N LEU A 562 -18.99 -15.71 20.14
CA LEU A 562 -19.62 -14.40 19.98
C LEU A 562 -19.16 -13.72 18.69
N THR A 563 -17.89 -13.84 18.33
CA THR A 563 -17.35 -13.34 17.05
C THR A 563 -17.99 -14.06 15.85
N ALA A 564 -18.22 -15.36 15.96
CA ALA A 564 -18.91 -16.13 14.93
C ALA A 564 -20.39 -15.70 14.79
N LEU A 565 -21.08 -15.48 15.92
CA LEU A 565 -22.44 -14.95 15.96
C LEU A 565 -22.53 -13.54 15.40
N ALA A 566 -21.56 -12.68 15.67
CA ALA A 566 -21.45 -11.33 15.11
C ALA A 566 -21.40 -11.35 13.58
N ARG A 567 -20.56 -12.20 13.00
CA ARG A 567 -20.45 -12.35 11.53
C ARG A 567 -21.74 -12.85 10.87
N ARG A 568 -22.53 -13.60 11.60
CA ARG A 568 -23.82 -14.11 11.10
C ARG A 568 -24.96 -13.10 11.26
N ALA A 569 -24.79 -12.12 12.12
CA ALA A 569 -25.82 -11.15 12.48
C ALA A 569 -27.17 -11.83 12.80
N ALA A 570 -27.13 -12.96 13.53
CA ALA A 570 -28.28 -13.85 13.76
C ALA A 570 -29.19 -13.33 14.88
N PRO A 571 -30.44 -12.86 14.60
CA PRO A 571 -31.31 -12.30 15.62
C PRO A 571 -31.70 -13.29 16.74
N GLU A 572 -31.79 -14.57 16.41
CA GLU A 572 -32.09 -15.63 17.37
C GLU A 572 -31.05 -15.81 18.47
N SER A 573 -29.86 -15.26 18.30
CA SER A 573 -28.78 -15.30 19.31
C SER A 573 -28.86 -14.13 20.31
N LEU A 574 -29.73 -13.15 20.09
CA LEU A 574 -29.81 -11.93 20.89
C LEU A 574 -29.85 -12.20 22.41
N PRO A 575 -30.63 -13.14 22.94
CA PRO A 575 -30.73 -13.36 24.41
C PRO A 575 -29.38 -13.76 25.02
N VAL A 576 -28.64 -14.70 24.41
CA VAL A 576 -27.37 -15.17 24.92
C VAL A 576 -26.25 -14.15 24.75
N VAL A 577 -26.29 -13.35 23.66
CA VAL A 577 -25.31 -12.28 23.44
C VAL A 577 -25.56 -11.12 24.41
N THR A 578 -26.80 -10.82 24.72
CA THR A 578 -27.18 -9.84 25.75
C THR A 578 -26.69 -10.26 27.15
N GLU A 579 -26.83 -11.53 27.50
CA GLU A 579 -26.29 -12.09 28.75
C GLU A 579 -24.75 -11.96 28.79
N ALA A 580 -24.05 -12.31 27.68
CA ALA A 580 -22.61 -12.24 27.58
C ALA A 580 -22.06 -10.79 27.63
N ALA A 581 -22.86 -9.78 27.28
CA ALA A 581 -22.47 -8.38 27.44
C ALA A 581 -22.31 -7.94 28.91
N GLN A 582 -22.73 -8.77 29.86
CA GLN A 582 -22.57 -8.57 31.32
C GLN A 582 -21.59 -9.58 31.94
N ASP A 583 -20.81 -10.33 31.14
CA ASP A 583 -19.84 -11.32 31.64
C ASP A 583 -18.78 -10.65 32.50
N GLN A 584 -18.21 -11.40 33.44
CA GLN A 584 -17.15 -10.92 34.32
C GLN A 584 -15.88 -10.56 33.54
N GLU A 585 -15.59 -11.34 32.50
CA GLU A 585 -14.41 -11.15 31.66
C GLU A 585 -14.60 -10.02 30.64
N GLU A 586 -13.69 -9.04 30.63
CA GLU A 586 -13.77 -7.87 29.75
C GLU A 586 -13.76 -8.28 28.28
N SER A 587 -12.92 -9.25 27.90
CA SER A 587 -12.81 -9.76 26.54
C SER A 587 -14.13 -10.32 26.00
N VAL A 588 -14.91 -10.96 26.89
CA VAL A 588 -16.23 -11.50 26.55
C VAL A 588 -17.23 -10.36 26.36
N ARG A 589 -17.24 -9.37 27.26
CA ARG A 589 -18.09 -8.17 27.09
C ARG A 589 -17.84 -7.45 25.80
N LEU A 590 -16.53 -7.26 25.43
CA LEU A 590 -16.15 -6.63 24.17
C LEU A 590 -16.67 -7.38 22.95
N ALA A 591 -16.52 -8.71 22.92
CA ALA A 591 -17.02 -9.55 21.83
C ALA A 591 -18.55 -9.53 21.74
N ALA A 592 -19.24 -9.53 22.90
CA ALA A 592 -20.70 -9.47 22.96
C ALA A 592 -21.24 -8.13 22.44
N LEU A 593 -20.64 -7.00 22.85
CA LEU A 593 -21.01 -5.68 22.32
C LEU A 593 -20.83 -5.59 20.81
N GLY A 594 -19.71 -6.11 20.29
CA GLY A 594 -19.49 -6.22 18.85
C GLY A 594 -20.59 -7.04 18.15
N ALA A 595 -20.99 -8.14 18.76
CA ALA A 595 -22.05 -9.00 18.23
C ALA A 595 -23.44 -8.33 18.29
N LEU A 596 -23.78 -7.64 19.39
CA LEU A 596 -25.02 -6.87 19.49
C LEU A 596 -25.13 -5.79 18.40
N GLY A 597 -24.01 -5.07 18.17
CA GLY A 597 -23.95 -4.08 17.09
C GLY A 597 -24.12 -4.70 15.69
N ALA A 598 -23.57 -5.90 15.46
CA ALA A 598 -23.68 -6.60 14.19
C ALA A 598 -25.08 -7.19 13.95
N ILE A 599 -25.73 -7.71 15.00
CA ILE A 599 -27.13 -8.20 14.94
C ILE A 599 -28.07 -7.04 14.59
N GLY A 600 -27.81 -5.84 15.11
CA GLY A 600 -28.57 -4.66 14.76
C GLY A 600 -30.02 -4.67 15.27
N ASP A 601 -30.35 -5.55 16.25
CA ASP A 601 -31.68 -5.60 16.80
C ASP A 601 -31.90 -4.47 17.83
N PRO A 602 -32.94 -3.65 17.68
CA PRO A 602 -33.27 -2.57 18.62
C PRO A 602 -33.39 -3.01 20.08
N ALA A 603 -33.79 -4.23 20.32
CA ALA A 603 -33.90 -4.79 21.69
C ALA A 603 -32.54 -4.87 22.43
N ALA A 604 -31.42 -4.78 21.71
CA ALA A 604 -30.07 -4.66 22.28
C ALA A 604 -29.79 -3.27 22.85
N ALA A 605 -30.51 -2.23 22.44
CA ALA A 605 -30.18 -0.84 22.77
C ALA A 605 -30.07 -0.57 24.29
N PRO A 606 -30.93 -1.08 25.17
CA PRO A 606 -30.81 -0.84 26.62
C PRO A 606 -29.49 -1.38 27.21
N VAL A 607 -29.08 -2.56 26.81
CA VAL A 607 -27.85 -3.20 27.33
C VAL A 607 -26.61 -2.50 26.79
N VAL A 608 -26.59 -2.16 25.49
CA VAL A 608 -25.48 -1.43 24.89
C VAL A 608 -25.36 -0.02 25.47
N LYS A 609 -26.50 0.67 25.71
CA LYS A 609 -26.55 1.97 26.38
C LYS A 609 -26.01 1.90 27.81
N ALA A 610 -26.36 0.89 28.58
CA ALA A 610 -25.82 0.70 29.94
C ALA A 610 -24.27 0.54 29.92
N ALA A 611 -23.74 -0.13 28.92
CA ALA A 611 -22.29 -0.33 28.75
C ALA A 611 -21.53 0.97 28.37
N LEU A 612 -22.22 2.02 27.90
CA LEU A 612 -21.60 3.35 27.70
C LEU A 612 -21.14 4.00 29.02
N ALA A 613 -21.71 3.58 30.15
CA ALA A 613 -21.34 4.05 31.48
C ALA A 613 -20.34 3.12 32.21
N ALA A 614 -19.82 2.07 31.57
CA ALA A 614 -18.89 1.13 32.18
C ALA A 614 -17.59 1.83 32.62
N ASP A 615 -16.89 1.29 33.63
CA ASP A 615 -15.62 1.86 34.10
C ASP A 615 -14.48 1.69 33.08
N SER A 616 -14.46 0.55 32.36
CA SER A 616 -13.45 0.25 31.35
C SER A 616 -13.58 1.13 30.12
N PRO A 617 -12.51 1.90 29.73
CA PRO A 617 -12.50 2.70 28.51
C PRO A 617 -12.71 1.86 27.25
N ARG A 618 -12.23 0.62 27.24
CA ARG A 618 -12.37 -0.31 26.12
C ARG A 618 -13.82 -0.75 25.94
N VAL A 619 -14.50 -1.03 27.04
CA VAL A 619 -15.93 -1.40 27.02
C VAL A 619 -16.77 -0.22 26.60
N LYS A 620 -16.49 0.99 27.09
CA LYS A 620 -17.14 2.22 26.61
C LYS A 620 -16.99 2.41 25.12
N ALA A 621 -15.78 2.26 24.60
CA ALA A 621 -15.50 2.42 23.17
C ALA A 621 -16.24 1.38 22.32
N ALA A 622 -16.24 0.11 22.73
CA ALA A 622 -16.97 -0.95 22.04
C ALA A 622 -18.50 -0.73 22.11
N ALA A 623 -19.02 -0.27 23.26
CA ALA A 623 -20.42 0.07 23.43
C ALA A 623 -20.83 1.25 22.51
N ALA A 624 -20.00 2.29 22.42
CA ALA A 624 -20.26 3.42 21.53
C ALA A 624 -20.29 2.97 20.05
N GLU A 625 -19.38 2.11 19.63
CA GLU A 625 -19.38 1.55 18.28
C GLU A 625 -20.65 0.70 18.02
N ALA A 626 -21.00 -0.19 18.93
CA ALA A 626 -22.21 -1.00 18.84
C ALA A 626 -23.47 -0.11 18.78
N TYR A 627 -23.52 0.93 19.61
CA TYR A 627 -24.66 1.85 19.68
C TYR A 627 -24.82 2.65 18.38
N LEU A 628 -23.71 3.09 17.78
CA LEU A 628 -23.70 3.74 16.46
C LEU A 628 -24.22 2.81 15.36
N ARG A 629 -23.84 1.53 15.38
CA ARG A 629 -24.37 0.53 14.44
C ARG A 629 -25.86 0.32 14.62
N LEU A 630 -26.34 0.21 15.86
CA LEU A 630 -27.79 0.12 16.17
C LEU A 630 -28.54 1.35 15.67
N ALA A 631 -27.97 2.55 15.85
CA ALA A 631 -28.54 3.79 15.34
C ALA A 631 -28.67 3.78 13.81
N SER A 632 -27.60 3.30 13.11
CA SER A 632 -27.65 3.16 11.65
C SER A 632 -28.74 2.19 11.19
N THR A 633 -28.84 1.05 11.85
CA THR A 633 -29.88 0.06 11.53
C THR A 633 -31.30 0.63 11.77
N GLN A 634 -31.49 1.40 12.84
CA GLN A 634 -32.76 2.09 13.09
C GLN A 634 -33.09 3.09 11.98
N PHE A 635 -32.09 3.86 11.54
CA PHE A 635 -32.28 4.80 10.44
C PHE A 635 -32.66 4.08 9.13
N GLU A 636 -31.98 2.98 8.80
CA GLU A 636 -32.25 2.17 7.61
C GLU A 636 -33.64 1.54 7.62
N ARG A 637 -34.18 1.27 8.81
CA ARG A 637 -35.56 0.81 9.02
C ARG A 637 -36.60 1.97 9.02
N GLY A 638 -36.18 3.20 8.75
CA GLY A 638 -37.05 4.37 8.71
C GLY A 638 -37.41 4.93 10.08
N GLN A 639 -36.81 4.44 11.17
CA GLN A 639 -37.03 4.92 12.53
C GLN A 639 -36.14 6.13 12.84
N THR A 640 -36.33 7.22 12.06
CA THR A 640 -35.42 8.38 12.06
C THR A 640 -35.29 9.06 13.42
N GLU A 641 -36.40 9.23 14.18
CA GLU A 641 -36.38 9.87 15.50
C GLU A 641 -35.62 9.03 16.53
N ALA A 642 -35.81 7.70 16.52
CA ALA A 642 -35.06 6.80 17.40
C ALA A 642 -33.58 6.81 17.07
N ALA A 643 -33.23 6.75 15.80
CA ALA A 643 -31.87 6.85 15.36
C ALA A 643 -31.22 8.20 15.73
N ALA A 644 -31.96 9.31 15.57
CA ALA A 644 -31.48 10.65 15.94
C ALA A 644 -31.15 10.75 17.43
N ALA A 645 -31.98 10.23 18.30
CA ALA A 645 -31.71 10.18 19.74
C ALA A 645 -30.46 9.33 20.06
N MET A 646 -30.30 8.19 19.39
CA MET A 646 -29.16 7.33 19.61
C MET A 646 -27.83 7.96 19.11
N TYR A 647 -27.81 8.67 18.00
CA TYR A 647 -26.64 9.40 17.52
C TYR A 647 -26.25 10.55 18.46
N ASP A 648 -27.22 11.28 19.00
CA ASP A 648 -26.98 12.34 20.00
C ASP A 648 -26.36 11.77 21.28
N GLU A 649 -26.91 10.67 21.82
CA GLU A 649 -26.35 9.97 22.98
C GLU A 649 -24.93 9.42 22.70
N ALA A 650 -24.74 8.83 21.51
CA ALA A 650 -23.45 8.31 21.09
C ALA A 650 -22.37 9.42 21.00
N LEU A 651 -22.74 10.61 20.50
CA LEU A 651 -21.82 11.76 20.46
C LEU A 651 -21.35 12.14 21.85
N GLY A 652 -22.26 12.13 22.84
CA GLY A 652 -21.93 12.43 24.25
C GLY A 652 -21.06 11.37 24.93
N ALA A 653 -21.14 10.10 24.49
CA ALA A 653 -20.42 8.97 25.07
C ALA A 653 -19.15 8.57 24.30
N ALA A 654 -18.90 9.17 23.14
CA ALA A 654 -17.80 8.80 22.23
C ALA A 654 -16.42 8.98 22.88
N ALA A 655 -15.61 7.94 22.83
CA ALA A 655 -14.27 7.89 23.43
C ALA A 655 -13.16 8.37 22.47
N SER A 656 -13.45 8.45 21.18
CA SER A 656 -12.48 8.85 20.14
C SER A 656 -13.10 9.83 19.14
N ASP A 657 -12.24 10.57 18.43
CA ASP A 657 -12.68 11.47 17.36
C ASP A 657 -13.31 10.70 16.19
N GLN A 658 -12.88 9.47 15.94
CA GLN A 658 -13.51 8.61 14.94
C GLN A 658 -14.97 8.32 15.30
N GLN A 659 -15.25 7.98 16.55
CA GLN A 659 -16.61 7.74 17.03
C GLN A 659 -17.46 9.01 17.04
N ARG A 660 -16.84 10.16 17.42
CA ARG A 660 -17.50 11.47 17.34
C ARG A 660 -17.86 11.83 15.90
N ALA A 661 -16.94 11.60 14.97
CA ALA A 661 -17.19 11.83 13.54
C ALA A 661 -18.34 10.95 13.01
N ALA A 662 -18.36 9.67 13.37
CA ALA A 662 -19.44 8.76 12.99
C ALA A 662 -20.81 9.19 13.58
N ALA A 663 -20.85 9.64 14.84
CA ALA A 663 -22.05 10.18 15.46
C ALA A 663 -22.53 11.46 14.75
N LEU A 664 -21.61 12.37 14.45
CA LEU A 664 -21.88 13.60 13.71
C LEU A 664 -22.45 13.33 12.31
N GLU A 665 -21.92 12.32 11.62
CA GLU A 665 -22.44 11.89 10.32
C GLU A 665 -23.88 11.35 10.44
N GLY A 666 -24.15 10.57 11.47
CA GLY A 666 -25.50 10.12 11.80
C GLY A 666 -26.44 11.28 12.11
N ILE A 667 -25.98 12.27 12.86
CA ILE A 667 -26.74 13.51 13.15
C ILE A 667 -26.99 14.28 11.85
N ALA A 668 -26.01 14.35 10.96
CA ALA A 668 -26.17 14.99 9.66
C ALA A 668 -27.22 14.30 8.77
N ARG A 669 -27.34 12.97 8.86
CA ARG A 669 -28.35 12.19 8.12
C ARG A 669 -29.77 12.32 8.69
N THR A 670 -29.89 12.44 10.00
CA THR A 670 -31.19 12.46 10.72
C THR A 670 -31.69 13.87 11.01
N GLY A 671 -30.80 14.86 11.05
CA GLY A 671 -31.14 16.21 11.51
C GLY A 671 -31.49 16.25 13.01
N ALA A 672 -30.84 15.44 13.84
CA ALA A 672 -31.09 15.30 15.27
C ALA A 672 -31.03 16.64 16.02
N THR A 673 -32.15 17.35 16.15
CA THR A 673 -32.19 18.72 16.74
C THR A 673 -31.79 18.76 18.21
N GLY A 674 -31.94 17.69 18.96
CA GLY A 674 -31.49 17.55 20.34
C GLY A 674 -29.95 17.62 20.49
N ALA A 675 -29.23 17.29 19.44
CA ALA A 675 -27.76 17.29 19.44
C ALA A 675 -27.13 18.71 19.30
N LEU A 676 -27.93 19.73 19.01
CA LEU A 676 -27.46 21.12 18.80
C LEU A 676 -26.48 21.60 19.90
N PRO A 677 -26.74 21.42 21.21
CA PRO A 677 -25.84 21.89 22.26
C PRO A 677 -24.48 21.17 22.30
N ARG A 678 -24.39 19.97 21.72
CA ARG A 678 -23.15 19.18 21.64
C ARG A 678 -22.38 19.46 20.35
N VAL A 679 -23.08 19.76 19.27
CA VAL A 679 -22.48 20.06 17.94
C VAL A 679 -21.89 21.45 17.91
N GLU A 680 -22.58 22.44 18.46
CA GLU A 680 -22.21 23.86 18.38
C GLU A 680 -20.82 24.18 18.94
N PRO A 681 -20.39 23.65 20.11
CA PRO A 681 -19.04 23.89 20.64
C PRO A 681 -17.91 23.38 19.71
N LEU A 682 -18.17 22.35 18.90
CA LEU A 682 -17.20 21.79 17.96
C LEU A 682 -16.90 22.71 16.76
N LEU A 683 -17.68 23.78 16.61
CA LEU A 683 -17.51 24.79 15.57
C LEU A 683 -16.74 26.02 16.06
N ALA A 684 -16.27 26.04 17.31
CA ALA A 684 -15.58 27.19 17.89
C ALA A 684 -14.19 27.46 17.27
N SER A 685 -13.52 26.40 16.79
CA SER A 685 -12.22 26.49 16.12
C SER A 685 -12.03 25.38 15.11
N PRO A 686 -11.27 25.59 14.03
CA PRO A 686 -10.90 24.52 13.09
C PRO A 686 -10.21 23.35 13.81
N GLY A 687 -10.64 22.13 13.50
CA GLY A 687 -10.11 20.91 14.10
C GLY A 687 -10.60 19.67 13.34
N PRO A 688 -10.17 18.47 13.73
CA PRO A 688 -10.47 17.23 12.99
C PRO A 688 -11.97 16.92 12.86
N LEU A 689 -12.80 17.46 13.73
CA LEU A 689 -14.26 17.26 13.74
C LEU A 689 -15.04 18.42 13.13
N PHE A 690 -14.40 19.52 12.77
CA PHE A 690 -15.04 20.76 12.35
C PHE A 690 -15.98 20.53 11.14
N ASP A 691 -15.52 19.89 10.08
CA ASP A 691 -16.32 19.66 8.87
C ASP A 691 -17.49 18.72 9.11
N ALA A 692 -17.31 17.68 9.93
CA ALA A 692 -18.39 16.76 10.30
C ALA A 692 -19.44 17.49 11.16
N ALA A 693 -19.00 18.28 12.12
CA ALA A 693 -19.86 19.10 12.98
C ALA A 693 -20.64 20.14 12.15
N LEU A 694 -19.99 20.78 11.18
CA LEU A 694 -20.65 21.75 10.30
C LEU A 694 -21.74 21.11 9.43
N ARG A 695 -21.48 19.92 8.87
CA ARG A 695 -22.53 19.16 8.16
C ARG A 695 -23.71 18.83 9.07
N ALA A 696 -23.45 18.34 10.28
CA ALA A 696 -24.48 18.04 11.27
C ALA A 696 -25.28 19.30 11.64
N TYR A 697 -24.59 20.43 11.85
CA TYR A 697 -25.18 21.70 12.21
C TYR A 697 -26.12 22.23 11.11
N VAL A 698 -25.71 22.15 9.85
CA VAL A 698 -26.56 22.50 8.69
C VAL A 698 -27.81 21.59 8.63
N ALA A 699 -27.65 20.30 8.83
CA ALA A 699 -28.75 19.35 8.80
C ALA A 699 -29.76 19.60 9.94
N ILE A 700 -29.26 19.93 11.13
CA ILE A 700 -30.09 20.35 12.26
C ILE A 700 -30.91 21.61 11.89
N GLY A 701 -30.25 22.64 11.34
CA GLY A 701 -30.93 23.85 10.90
C GLY A 701 -32.02 23.61 9.87
N ARG A 702 -31.78 22.72 8.90
CA ARG A 702 -32.79 22.29 7.91
C ARG A 702 -33.95 21.55 8.57
N ARG A 703 -33.66 20.64 9.48
CA ARG A 703 -34.69 19.90 10.20
C ARG A 703 -35.59 20.81 11.07
N LEU A 704 -34.98 21.81 11.71
CA LEU A 704 -35.73 22.85 12.44
C LEU A 704 -36.69 23.62 11.51
N ALA A 705 -36.23 23.97 10.31
CA ALA A 705 -37.04 24.64 9.30
C ALA A 705 -38.19 23.75 8.82
N GLU A 706 -37.94 22.48 8.49
CA GLU A 706 -38.93 21.48 8.06
C GLU A 706 -40.01 21.22 9.10
N THR A 707 -39.65 21.28 10.40
CA THR A 707 -40.56 21.06 11.51
C THR A 707 -41.27 22.34 11.97
N GLY A 708 -41.15 23.45 11.21
CA GLY A 708 -41.83 24.71 11.48
C GLY A 708 -41.20 25.57 12.57
N ARG A 709 -40.05 25.18 13.12
CA ARG A 709 -39.26 25.92 14.15
C ARG A 709 -38.39 26.99 13.50
N ARG A 710 -39.04 27.90 12.75
CA ARG A 710 -38.34 28.90 11.93
C ARG A 710 -37.40 29.81 12.73
N ASP A 711 -37.83 30.27 13.92
CA ASP A 711 -37.05 31.21 14.73
C ASP A 711 -35.74 30.59 15.29
N GLU A 712 -35.72 29.26 15.40
CA GLU A 712 -34.54 28.50 15.79
C GLU A 712 -33.69 28.10 14.56
N ALA A 713 -34.33 27.83 13.42
CA ALA A 713 -33.60 27.48 12.18
C ALA A 713 -32.76 28.63 11.63
N ILE A 714 -33.30 29.86 11.66
CA ILE A 714 -32.63 31.03 11.10
C ILE A 714 -31.23 31.29 11.72
N PRO A 715 -31.08 31.39 13.07
CA PRO A 715 -29.73 31.61 13.65
C PRO A 715 -28.77 30.45 13.40
N VAL A 716 -29.22 29.19 13.39
CA VAL A 716 -28.40 28.03 13.09
C VAL A 716 -27.88 28.08 11.66
N LEU A 717 -28.76 28.26 10.67
CA LEU A 717 -28.37 28.32 9.25
C LEU A 717 -27.54 29.57 8.93
N SER A 718 -27.82 30.71 9.57
CA SER A 718 -27.03 31.93 9.39
C SER A 718 -25.59 31.73 9.89
N ARG A 719 -25.43 31.15 11.08
CA ARG A 719 -24.09 30.81 11.59
C ARG A 719 -23.39 29.76 10.74
N ALA A 720 -24.11 28.76 10.26
CA ALA A 720 -23.54 27.78 9.34
C ALA A 720 -23.03 28.44 8.06
N LEU A 721 -23.81 29.38 7.51
CA LEU A 721 -23.42 30.15 6.34
C LEU A 721 -22.14 30.95 6.60
N ASP A 722 -21.97 31.55 7.78
CA ASP A 722 -20.76 32.28 8.16
C ASP A 722 -19.50 31.39 8.25
N LEU A 723 -19.64 30.11 8.57
CA LEU A 723 -18.55 29.16 8.71
C LEU A 723 -18.22 28.42 7.42
N LEU A 724 -19.14 28.38 6.45
CA LEU A 724 -18.94 27.69 5.17
C LEU A 724 -18.04 28.50 4.24
N PRO A 725 -17.10 27.87 3.53
CA PRO A 725 -16.47 28.48 2.38
C PRO A 725 -17.51 28.73 1.28
N LEU A 726 -17.26 29.70 0.41
CA LEU A 726 -18.20 30.08 -0.65
C LEU A 726 -18.19 29.08 -1.81
N ASP A 727 -18.71 27.91 -1.52
CA ASP A 727 -18.90 26.82 -2.46
C ASP A 727 -20.41 26.48 -2.63
N ALA A 728 -20.73 25.40 -3.29
CA ALA A 728 -22.11 24.93 -3.48
C ALA A 728 -22.86 24.73 -2.16
N ARG A 729 -22.16 24.46 -1.04
CA ARG A 729 -22.78 24.28 0.28
C ARG A 729 -23.28 25.63 0.81
N ALA A 730 -22.48 26.67 0.70
CA ALA A 730 -22.91 28.03 1.09
C ALA A 730 -24.10 28.50 0.24
N GLN A 731 -24.09 28.21 -1.07
CA GLN A 731 -25.21 28.54 -1.97
C GLN A 731 -26.48 27.81 -1.55
N ALA A 732 -26.39 26.52 -1.18
CA ALA A 732 -27.52 25.74 -0.69
C ALA A 732 -28.09 26.31 0.61
N VAL A 733 -27.25 26.63 1.60
CA VAL A 733 -27.69 27.21 2.87
C VAL A 733 -28.27 28.61 2.68
N ALA A 734 -27.70 29.42 1.79
CA ALA A 734 -28.28 30.73 1.45
C ALA A 734 -29.65 30.55 0.78
N GLY A 735 -29.83 29.53 -0.04
CA GLY A 735 -31.13 29.13 -0.58
C GLY A 735 -32.14 28.75 0.50
N ASP A 736 -31.71 27.97 1.51
CA ASP A 736 -32.54 27.63 2.67
C ASP A 736 -32.98 28.86 3.45
N LEU A 737 -32.07 29.79 3.73
CA LEU A 737 -32.35 31.06 4.42
C LEU A 737 -33.33 31.95 3.62
N ARG A 738 -33.17 32.01 2.29
CA ARG A 738 -34.09 32.76 1.44
C ARG A 738 -35.52 32.17 1.49
N ARG A 739 -35.67 30.84 1.51
CA ARG A 739 -36.97 30.19 1.75
C ARG A 739 -37.61 30.54 3.10
N LEU A 740 -36.77 30.80 4.08
CA LEU A 740 -37.15 31.30 5.39
C LEU A 740 -37.37 32.83 5.43
N GLY A 741 -37.29 33.53 4.29
CA GLY A 741 -37.48 34.96 4.19
C GLY A 741 -36.31 35.81 4.66
N VAL A 742 -35.12 35.22 4.76
CA VAL A 742 -33.88 35.95 5.11
C VAL A 742 -33.09 36.25 3.83
N ALA A 743 -32.89 37.52 3.53
CA ALA A 743 -32.07 37.94 2.39
C ALA A 743 -30.59 37.57 2.65
N THR A 744 -29.94 36.96 1.67
CA THR A 744 -28.53 36.55 1.73
C THR A 744 -27.82 37.03 0.46
N ASP A 745 -26.72 37.75 0.63
CA ASP A 745 -25.86 38.20 -0.45
C ASP A 745 -24.48 37.54 -0.30
N LEU A 746 -24.23 36.51 -1.09
CA LEU A 746 -22.97 35.72 -1.03
C LEU A 746 -21.81 36.46 -1.66
N ALA A 747 -22.05 37.26 -2.72
CA ALA A 747 -21.02 38.05 -3.34
C ALA A 747 -20.50 39.15 -2.38
N ALA A 748 -21.39 39.78 -1.64
CA ALA A 748 -21.00 40.76 -0.61
C ALA A 748 -20.10 40.18 0.49
N ARG A 749 -20.26 38.90 0.80
CA ARG A 749 -19.39 38.17 1.77
C ARG A 749 -17.95 37.98 1.25
N GLU A 750 -17.76 37.91 -0.07
CA GLU A 750 -16.43 37.87 -0.70
C GLU A 750 -15.80 39.27 -0.84
N GLY A 751 -16.50 40.28 -0.36
CA GLY A 751 -16.07 41.66 -0.46
C GLY A 751 -16.47 42.36 -1.76
N PHE A 752 -17.28 41.71 -2.59
CA PHE A 752 -17.84 42.36 -3.76
C PHE A 752 -18.87 43.43 -3.36
N VAL A 753 -18.85 44.54 -4.08
CA VAL A 753 -19.88 45.56 -3.94
C VAL A 753 -21.03 45.21 -4.86
N THR A 754 -22.16 44.84 -4.29
CA THR A 754 -23.33 44.31 -5.03
C THR A 754 -24.49 45.33 -5.14
N GLN A 755 -24.51 46.34 -4.26
CA GLN A 755 -25.54 47.39 -4.26
C GLN A 755 -24.99 48.69 -4.89
N TRP A 756 -25.58 49.07 -5.98
CA TRP A 756 -25.16 50.22 -6.75
C TRP A 756 -26.35 51.13 -7.06
N TRP A 757 -26.04 52.37 -7.28
CA TRP A 757 -26.82 53.28 -8.07
C TRP A 757 -26.10 53.45 -9.41
N VAL A 758 -26.81 53.31 -10.51
CA VAL A 758 -26.22 53.37 -11.85
C VAL A 758 -26.86 54.47 -12.68
N ILE A 759 -26.04 55.17 -13.45
CA ILE A 759 -26.47 56.24 -14.35
C ILE A 759 -25.67 56.18 -15.66
N GLY A 760 -26.38 56.44 -16.77
CA GLY A 760 -25.81 56.47 -18.11
C GLY A 760 -26.92 56.28 -19.15
N PRO A 761 -26.58 56.09 -20.47
CA PRO A 761 -25.21 56.15 -20.97
C PRO A 761 -24.74 57.58 -21.25
N PHE A 762 -23.44 57.81 -21.24
CA PHE A 762 -22.79 59.05 -21.63
C PHE A 762 -21.87 58.78 -22.83
N PRO A 763 -21.72 59.73 -23.83
CA PRO A 763 -20.86 59.49 -24.99
C PRO A 763 -19.38 59.24 -24.62
N ASN A 764 -18.74 58.34 -25.37
CA ASN A 764 -17.33 57.98 -25.27
C ASN A 764 -16.64 57.93 -26.64
N PRO A 765 -16.84 58.87 -27.56
CA PRO A 765 -16.31 58.73 -28.90
C PRO A 765 -14.78 58.61 -28.87
N GLY A 766 -14.28 57.46 -29.42
CA GLY A 766 -12.86 57.18 -29.47
C GLY A 766 -12.14 57.21 -28.12
N GLY A 767 -12.84 56.90 -27.04
CA GLY A 767 -12.25 56.88 -25.65
C GLY A 767 -12.21 58.22 -24.96
N ALA A 768 -12.78 59.29 -25.54
CA ALA A 768 -12.67 60.64 -25.03
C ALA A 768 -13.27 60.79 -23.60
N ALA A 769 -14.28 59.97 -23.23
CA ALA A 769 -14.90 60.00 -21.92
C ALA A 769 -13.91 59.75 -20.76
N PHE A 770 -12.80 59.13 -21.02
CA PHE A 770 -11.79 58.85 -19.97
C PHE A 770 -11.33 60.16 -19.28
N ASN A 771 -11.18 61.21 -20.07
CA ASN A 771 -10.75 62.56 -19.58
C ASN A 771 -11.90 63.60 -19.50
N THR A 772 -13.12 63.22 -19.90
CA THR A 772 -14.28 64.09 -19.86
C THR A 772 -15.06 63.91 -18.59
N ALA A 773 -15.16 64.93 -17.75
CA ALA A 773 -15.95 64.86 -16.52
C ALA A 773 -17.43 65.11 -16.84
N TYR A 774 -18.26 64.11 -16.58
CA TYR A 774 -19.73 64.21 -16.65
C TYR A 774 -20.32 64.59 -15.29
N PHE A 775 -21.63 64.85 -15.23
CA PHE A 775 -22.33 65.25 -14.01
C PHE A 775 -21.99 64.41 -12.75
N PRO A 776 -21.90 63.04 -12.79
CA PRO A 776 -21.60 62.31 -11.61
C PRO A 776 -20.23 62.62 -10.96
N GLU A 777 -19.28 63.11 -11.71
CA GLU A 777 -17.95 63.51 -11.19
C GLU A 777 -17.95 64.87 -10.51
N GLN A 778 -18.97 65.69 -10.78
CA GLN A 778 -19.11 67.03 -10.21
C GLN A 778 -20.00 67.02 -8.98
N GLU A 779 -21.16 66.34 -9.05
CA GLU A 779 -22.11 66.25 -7.96
C GLU A 779 -22.84 64.89 -8.01
N ILE A 780 -22.97 64.21 -6.88
CA ILE A 780 -23.81 62.99 -6.76
C ILE A 780 -25.07 63.36 -6.01
N ASP A 781 -26.15 63.58 -6.80
CA ASP A 781 -27.52 63.77 -6.28
C ASP A 781 -28.39 62.64 -6.87
N LEU A 782 -28.75 61.67 -6.03
CA LEU A 782 -29.49 60.45 -6.47
C LEU A 782 -30.93 60.75 -6.86
N SER A 783 -31.46 61.91 -6.48
CA SER A 783 -32.85 62.37 -6.80
C SER A 783 -32.95 63.17 -8.07
N LYS A 784 -31.83 63.67 -8.59
CA LYS A 784 -31.77 64.64 -9.68
C LYS A 784 -31.87 63.96 -11.06
N GLU A 785 -32.58 64.59 -11.97
CA GLU A 785 -32.60 64.25 -13.37
C GLU A 785 -31.66 65.18 -14.15
N TYR A 786 -30.86 64.60 -15.04
CA TYR A 786 -29.91 65.33 -15.86
C TYR A 786 -30.29 65.24 -17.35
N GLN A 787 -29.91 66.25 -18.10
CA GLN A 787 -30.09 66.27 -19.54
C GLN A 787 -28.77 65.96 -20.22
N GLN A 788 -28.72 64.86 -21.00
CA GLN A 788 -27.56 64.49 -21.79
C GLN A 788 -27.99 64.22 -23.25
N ASP A 789 -27.50 65.04 -24.20
CA ASP A 789 -27.81 64.95 -25.64
C ASP A 789 -29.32 64.89 -25.93
N GLY A 790 -30.13 65.70 -25.24
CA GLY A 790 -31.58 65.77 -25.38
C GLY A 790 -32.34 64.56 -24.72
N LYS A 791 -31.68 63.70 -24.00
CA LYS A 791 -32.27 62.61 -23.19
C LYS A 791 -32.15 62.89 -21.72
N THR A 792 -33.19 62.49 -20.98
CA THR A 792 -33.16 62.55 -19.51
C THR A 792 -32.45 61.30 -18.98
N VAL A 793 -31.36 61.46 -18.23
CA VAL A 793 -30.66 60.39 -17.52
C VAL A 793 -30.77 60.60 -16.01
N LYS A 794 -31.00 59.55 -15.24
CA LYS A 794 -31.16 59.62 -13.79
C LYS A 794 -30.56 58.41 -13.11
N TRP A 795 -30.19 58.55 -11.85
CA TRP A 795 -29.76 57.49 -11.03
C TRP A 795 -30.89 56.48 -10.83
N ARG A 796 -30.58 55.18 -10.92
CA ARG A 796 -31.46 54.07 -10.58
C ARG A 796 -30.73 53.04 -9.72
N PRO A 797 -31.45 52.49 -8.70
CA PRO A 797 -30.87 51.47 -7.89
C PRO A 797 -30.66 50.19 -8.73
N TYR A 798 -29.57 49.51 -8.48
CA TYR A 798 -29.23 48.23 -9.07
C TYR A 798 -28.60 47.33 -8.01
N HIS A 799 -29.06 46.07 -7.94
CA HIS A 799 -28.48 45.04 -7.16
C HIS A 799 -27.93 43.95 -8.08
N SER A 800 -26.67 43.62 -7.94
CA SER A 800 -26.07 42.55 -8.72
C SER A 800 -26.37 41.20 -8.03
N ASP A 801 -27.10 40.36 -8.79
CA ASP A 801 -27.34 38.95 -8.41
C ASP A 801 -26.20 38.01 -8.89
N ASP A 802 -25.19 38.56 -9.56
CA ASP A 802 -24.04 37.82 -10.07
C ASP A 802 -23.15 37.35 -8.88
N ALA A 803 -22.65 36.13 -8.95
CA ALA A 803 -21.82 35.52 -7.89
C ALA A 803 -20.51 36.29 -7.63
N GLN A 804 -20.04 37.06 -8.60
CA GLN A 804 -18.86 37.92 -8.52
C GLN A 804 -19.20 39.42 -8.48
N GLY A 805 -20.45 39.79 -8.23
CA GLY A 805 -20.90 41.17 -8.11
C GLY A 805 -20.81 41.99 -9.37
N ILE A 806 -20.77 41.38 -10.57
CA ILE A 806 -20.65 42.05 -11.86
C ILE A 806 -21.85 42.91 -12.12
N VAL A 807 -21.63 44.18 -12.55
CA VAL A 807 -22.63 45.14 -13.03
C VAL A 807 -22.59 45.13 -14.54
N PRO A 808 -23.60 44.58 -15.22
CA PRO A 808 -23.62 44.45 -16.70
C PRO A 808 -24.19 45.75 -17.34
N PHE A 809 -23.39 46.79 -17.44
CA PHE A 809 -23.82 48.08 -17.99
C PHE A 809 -24.41 47.94 -19.38
N GLY A 810 -23.91 47.06 -20.24
CA GLY A 810 -24.44 46.80 -21.58
C GLY A 810 -25.88 46.24 -21.60
N ARG A 811 -26.34 45.60 -20.50
CA ARG A 811 -27.76 45.20 -20.33
C ARG A 811 -28.60 46.31 -19.73
N LEU A 812 -27.98 47.25 -19.05
CA LEU A 812 -28.66 48.33 -18.34
C LEU A 812 -28.87 49.56 -19.18
N PHE A 813 -28.02 49.80 -20.18
CA PHE A 813 -28.00 51.00 -20.97
C PHE A 813 -27.93 50.73 -22.49
N GLN A 814 -28.53 51.65 -23.29
CA GLN A 814 -28.46 51.63 -24.75
C GLN A 814 -28.33 53.06 -25.27
N PRO A 815 -27.54 53.33 -26.31
CA PRO A 815 -26.65 52.37 -27.00
C PRO A 815 -25.46 51.95 -26.11
N THR A 816 -24.71 50.90 -26.56
CA THR A 816 -23.57 50.37 -25.82
C THR A 816 -22.22 50.87 -26.34
N ASP A 817 -22.07 50.93 -27.67
CA ASP A 817 -20.80 51.23 -28.33
C ASP A 817 -20.45 52.72 -28.19
N ASP A 818 -19.17 52.98 -27.94
CA ASP A 818 -18.66 54.32 -27.68
C ASP A 818 -19.39 55.04 -26.54
N MET A 819 -19.70 54.36 -25.46
CA MET A 819 -20.40 54.86 -24.29
C MET A 819 -19.62 54.69 -23.00
N CYS A 820 -19.98 55.48 -21.95
CA CYS A 820 -19.57 55.23 -20.58
C CYS A 820 -20.77 55.34 -19.65
N ALA A 821 -20.63 54.69 -18.46
CA ALA A 821 -21.63 54.77 -17.40
C ALA A 821 -20.95 54.83 -16.02
N TYR A 822 -21.74 55.22 -15.03
CA TYR A 822 -21.27 55.32 -13.65
C TYR A 822 -22.06 54.35 -12.78
N GLY A 823 -21.33 53.73 -11.83
CA GLY A 823 -21.87 53.09 -10.65
C GLY A 823 -21.46 53.88 -9.40
N TYR A 824 -22.42 54.16 -8.55
CA TYR A 824 -22.17 54.77 -7.24
C TYR A 824 -22.58 53.79 -6.16
N ALA A 825 -21.71 53.59 -5.16
CA ALA A 825 -22.00 52.76 -4.00
C ALA A 825 -21.51 53.41 -2.70
N GLU A 826 -22.19 53.13 -1.60
CA GLU A 826 -21.72 53.47 -0.28
C GLU A 826 -21.41 52.19 0.50
N VAL A 827 -20.24 52.12 1.11
CA VAL A 827 -19.82 51.00 1.97
C VAL A 827 -19.43 51.56 3.37
N ALA A 828 -19.97 50.96 4.43
CA ALA A 828 -19.69 51.41 5.79
C ALA A 828 -18.82 50.35 6.52
N VAL A 829 -17.72 50.83 7.12
CA VAL A 829 -16.85 50.02 7.98
C VAL A 829 -16.87 50.55 9.42
N ASP A 830 -16.79 49.67 10.41
CA ASP A 830 -16.87 50.05 11.82
C ASP A 830 -15.59 50.78 12.28
N GLN A 831 -14.43 50.44 11.72
CA GLN A 831 -13.14 51.03 12.00
C GLN A 831 -12.41 51.43 10.71
N GLY A 832 -11.63 52.50 10.76
CA GLY A 832 -10.78 52.91 9.64
C GLY A 832 -9.67 51.90 9.40
N GLN A 833 -9.48 51.54 8.13
CA GLN A 833 -8.47 50.54 7.73
C GLN A 833 -8.05 50.69 6.27
N ASP A 834 -6.84 50.24 5.98
CA ASP A 834 -6.37 50.09 4.61
C ASP A 834 -7.00 48.86 3.95
N GLY A 835 -7.43 49.06 2.69
CA GLY A 835 -7.98 48.00 1.88
C GLY A 835 -7.38 47.99 0.47
N LEU A 836 -7.48 46.85 -0.19
CA LEU A 836 -7.21 46.68 -1.60
C LEU A 836 -8.54 46.74 -2.35
N PHE A 837 -8.68 47.71 -3.22
CA PHE A 837 -9.78 47.86 -4.17
C PHE A 837 -9.38 47.11 -5.42
N ARG A 838 -10.08 46.05 -5.68
CA ARG A 838 -9.84 45.13 -6.77
C ARG A 838 -10.92 45.33 -7.84
N ILE A 839 -10.51 45.91 -8.93
CA ILE A 839 -11.44 46.42 -9.97
C ILE A 839 -11.29 45.57 -11.24
N GLY A 840 -12.39 45.19 -11.81
CA GLY A 840 -12.44 44.66 -13.16
C GLY A 840 -13.36 45.49 -14.05
N SER A 841 -12.99 45.70 -15.28
CA SER A 841 -13.79 46.45 -16.25
C SER A 841 -13.64 45.93 -17.67
N ASP A 842 -14.67 46.05 -18.41
CA ASP A 842 -14.74 45.93 -19.87
C ASP A 842 -15.05 47.33 -20.41
N ASP A 843 -14.20 47.91 -21.04
CA ASP A 843 -12.90 48.45 -21.31
C ASP A 843 -12.24 49.24 -20.15
N GLY A 844 -12.11 50.59 -20.34
CA GLY A 844 -11.44 51.47 -19.41
C GLY A 844 -12.23 51.78 -18.12
N VAL A 845 -11.56 52.14 -17.08
CA VAL A 845 -12.18 52.41 -15.77
C VAL A 845 -11.54 53.58 -15.06
N VAL A 846 -12.35 54.33 -14.32
CA VAL A 846 -11.88 55.32 -13.32
C VAL A 846 -12.64 55.09 -12.00
N CYS A 847 -11.94 55.10 -10.89
CA CYS A 847 -12.53 54.87 -9.57
C CYS A 847 -12.16 55.99 -8.61
N TRP A 848 -13.17 56.53 -7.90
CA TRP A 848 -13.00 57.48 -6.83
C TRP A 848 -13.48 56.91 -5.48
N LEU A 849 -12.76 57.25 -4.42
CA LEU A 849 -13.13 56.97 -3.04
C LEU A 849 -13.24 58.31 -2.29
N ASN A 850 -14.40 58.57 -1.71
CA ASN A 850 -14.67 59.78 -0.95
C ASN A 850 -14.33 61.10 -1.75
N GLY A 851 -14.53 61.12 -3.07
CA GLY A 851 -14.22 62.20 -3.98
C GLY A 851 -12.75 62.26 -4.47
N ALA A 852 -11.86 61.47 -3.92
CA ALA A 852 -10.48 61.36 -4.39
C ALA A 852 -10.36 60.24 -5.46
N ARG A 853 -9.76 60.53 -6.62
CA ARG A 853 -9.48 59.50 -7.63
C ARG A 853 -8.38 58.58 -7.13
N ILE A 854 -8.73 57.31 -6.92
CA ILE A 854 -7.82 56.29 -6.43
C ILE A 854 -7.24 55.40 -7.53
N HIS A 855 -7.97 55.30 -8.68
CA HIS A 855 -7.51 54.47 -9.80
C HIS A 855 -8.02 55.06 -11.14
N ALA A 856 -7.24 54.86 -12.20
CA ALA A 856 -7.63 55.16 -13.58
C ALA A 856 -6.80 54.30 -14.55
N ASN A 857 -7.49 53.58 -15.41
CA ASN A 857 -6.88 52.70 -16.43
C ASN A 857 -7.66 52.88 -17.76
N ASN A 858 -7.00 53.44 -18.77
CA ASN A 858 -7.58 53.62 -20.10
C ASN A 858 -7.15 52.44 -21.02
N ALA A 859 -7.75 51.32 -20.81
CA ALA A 859 -7.45 50.08 -21.55
C ALA A 859 -8.62 49.68 -22.41
N THR A 860 -8.34 48.98 -23.53
CA THR A 860 -9.34 48.25 -24.31
C THR A 860 -9.16 46.77 -23.95
N ARG A 861 -10.13 46.21 -23.23
CA ARG A 861 -10.03 44.87 -22.63
C ARG A 861 -11.39 44.30 -22.28
N GLY A 862 -11.51 42.98 -22.21
CA GLY A 862 -12.64 42.32 -21.62
C GLY A 862 -12.56 42.27 -20.07
N LEU A 863 -13.70 42.06 -19.42
CA LEU A 863 -13.79 42.04 -17.97
C LEU A 863 -12.99 40.86 -17.41
N THR A 864 -12.03 41.14 -16.53
CA THR A 864 -11.38 40.18 -15.66
C THR A 864 -11.53 40.64 -14.19
N VAL A 865 -12.05 39.76 -13.35
CA VAL A 865 -12.22 40.06 -11.91
C VAL A 865 -10.84 40.23 -11.25
N ASP A 866 -10.72 41.25 -10.34
CA ASP A 866 -9.48 41.55 -9.60
C ASP A 866 -8.27 41.97 -10.49
N GLU A 867 -8.53 42.45 -11.72
CA GLU A 867 -7.48 42.80 -12.69
C GLU A 867 -6.63 43.97 -12.29
N ASP A 868 -7.26 45.06 -11.83
CA ASP A 868 -6.61 46.24 -11.31
C ASP A 868 -6.67 46.21 -9.76
N VAL A 869 -5.55 46.36 -9.10
CA VAL A 869 -5.48 46.33 -7.63
C VAL A 869 -4.86 47.63 -7.11
N VAL A 870 -5.62 48.39 -6.32
CA VAL A 870 -5.15 49.66 -5.75
C VAL A 870 -5.40 49.70 -4.24
N LYS A 871 -4.39 50.15 -3.49
CA LYS A 871 -4.50 50.35 -2.04
C LYS A 871 -5.14 51.71 -1.75
N ALA A 872 -6.18 51.73 -0.90
CA ALA A 872 -6.81 52.97 -0.44
C ALA A 872 -7.28 52.79 1.02
N HIS A 873 -7.47 53.93 1.70
CA HIS A 873 -7.88 53.96 3.10
C HIS A 873 -9.40 54.18 3.23
N LEU A 874 -10.07 53.22 3.85
CA LEU A 874 -11.47 53.35 4.27
C LEU A 874 -11.54 54.08 5.62
N LYS A 875 -12.29 55.19 5.69
CA LYS A 875 -12.55 55.88 6.95
C LYS A 875 -13.66 55.16 7.75
N PRO A 876 -13.72 55.31 9.09
CA PRO A 876 -14.85 54.81 9.87
C PRO A 876 -16.17 55.41 9.39
N GLY A 877 -17.22 54.60 9.37
CA GLY A 877 -18.54 54.97 8.84
C GLY A 877 -18.62 54.82 7.32
N ALA A 878 -19.47 55.62 6.68
CA ALA A 878 -19.76 55.52 5.24
C ALA A 878 -18.60 56.03 4.38
N ASN A 879 -18.27 55.23 3.37
CA ASN A 879 -17.32 55.55 2.31
C ASN A 879 -18.05 55.56 0.97
N ARG A 880 -17.90 56.64 0.19
CA ARG A 880 -18.53 56.81 -1.11
C ARG A 880 -17.61 56.38 -2.21
N ILE A 881 -18.07 55.50 -3.03
CA ILE A 881 -17.35 54.96 -4.20
C ILE A 881 -18.06 55.37 -5.45
N LEU A 882 -17.35 55.96 -6.40
CA LEU A 882 -17.84 56.19 -7.73
C LEU A 882 -16.96 55.44 -8.73
N LEU A 883 -17.58 54.65 -9.55
CA LEU A 883 -16.94 53.84 -10.59
C LEU A 883 -17.45 54.28 -11.96
N LYS A 884 -16.59 54.75 -12.84
CA LYS A 884 -16.85 55.03 -14.21
C LYS A 884 -16.31 53.89 -15.09
N VAL A 885 -17.13 53.31 -15.93
CA VAL A 885 -16.72 52.21 -16.84
C VAL A 885 -17.00 52.67 -18.26
N LEU A 886 -15.93 52.63 -19.06
CA LEU A 886 -15.95 53.04 -20.47
C LEU A 886 -16.18 51.82 -21.36
N ASN A 887 -16.81 52.01 -22.48
CA ASN A 887 -16.94 50.97 -23.53
C ASN A 887 -16.65 51.58 -24.88
N GLY A 888 -15.78 50.96 -25.64
CA GLY A 888 -15.56 51.22 -27.06
C GLY A 888 -16.48 50.39 -27.96
N GLY A 889 -16.80 49.18 -27.58
CA GLY A 889 -17.73 48.26 -28.26
C GLY A 889 -17.64 46.87 -27.69
N GLY A 890 -18.71 46.07 -27.93
CA GLY A 890 -18.80 44.71 -27.46
C GLY A 890 -19.54 44.55 -26.13
N GLU A 891 -19.02 43.73 -25.20
CA GLU A 891 -19.58 43.62 -23.87
C GLU A 891 -19.25 44.89 -23.07
N TRP A 892 -20.02 45.14 -22.02
CA TRP A 892 -19.83 46.33 -21.18
C TRP A 892 -20.24 46.04 -19.75
N ALA A 893 -19.25 45.91 -18.87
CA ALA A 893 -19.46 45.52 -17.50
C ALA A 893 -18.36 46.05 -16.58
N GLY A 894 -18.67 46.08 -15.27
CA GLY A 894 -17.72 46.45 -14.26
C GLY A 894 -17.91 45.68 -12.95
N VAL A 895 -16.86 45.51 -12.17
CA VAL A 895 -16.91 44.85 -10.87
C VAL A 895 -15.94 45.48 -9.90
N LEU A 896 -16.33 45.53 -8.64
CA LEU A 896 -15.46 45.99 -7.57
C LEU A 896 -15.53 45.04 -6.37
N ARG A 897 -14.36 44.64 -5.89
CA ARG A 897 -14.18 43.86 -4.68
C ARG A 897 -13.25 44.56 -3.72
N ILE A 898 -13.55 44.54 -2.41
CA ILE A 898 -12.74 45.19 -1.41
C ILE A 898 -12.24 44.18 -0.39
N THR A 899 -10.91 44.06 -0.28
CA THR A 899 -10.25 43.11 0.63
C THR A 899 -9.28 43.88 1.55
N ASP A 900 -8.85 43.22 2.63
CA ASP A 900 -7.71 43.70 3.42
C ASP A 900 -6.39 43.51 2.63
N LEU A 901 -5.28 43.93 3.26
CA LEU A 901 -3.96 43.81 2.62
C LEU A 901 -3.48 42.37 2.40
N ASN A 902 -4.12 41.39 3.04
CA ASN A 902 -3.82 39.97 2.90
C ASN A 902 -4.75 39.27 1.90
N GLY A 903 -5.70 40.03 1.31
CA GLY A 903 -6.66 39.50 0.34
C GLY A 903 -7.96 38.93 0.95
N SER A 904 -8.13 39.01 2.28
CA SER A 904 -9.39 38.60 2.92
C SER A 904 -10.49 39.68 2.74
N PRO A 905 -11.77 39.25 2.52
CA PRO A 905 -12.88 40.23 2.35
C PRO A 905 -13.04 41.16 3.53
N ILE A 906 -13.14 42.43 3.25
CA ILE A 906 -13.55 43.43 4.29
C ILE A 906 -15.06 43.38 4.42
N LYS A 907 -15.54 43.11 5.64
CA LYS A 907 -16.98 43.16 5.96
C LYS A 907 -17.44 44.61 6.01
N PHE A 908 -18.34 44.97 5.13
CA PHE A 908 -18.98 46.30 5.15
C PHE A 908 -20.50 46.15 5.11
N LYS A 909 -21.19 47.18 5.61
CA LYS A 909 -22.64 47.30 5.57
C LYS A 909 -23.00 48.28 4.47
N ALA A 910 -24.04 48.01 3.71
CA ALA A 910 -24.67 49.06 2.93
C ALA A 910 -25.31 50.07 3.89
N PRO A 911 -25.11 51.37 3.73
CA PRO A 911 -25.80 52.36 4.55
C PRO A 911 -27.31 52.22 4.40
N ARG A 912 -28.06 52.34 5.49
CA ARG A 912 -29.51 52.29 5.52
C ARG A 912 -30.11 53.47 4.75
#